data_f302039bd08af04ba8d6c00b6382974d
#
_entry.id   f302039bd08af04ba8d6c00b6382974d
#
_cell.length_a   1.000
_cell.length_b   1.000
_cell.length_c   1.000
_cell.angle_alpha   90.00
_cell.angle_beta   90.00
_cell.angle_gamma   90.00
#
_symmetry.space_group_name_H-M   'P 1'
#
loop_
_entity.id
_entity.type
_entity.pdbx_description
1 polymer ?
#
loop_
_entity_poly.entity_id
_entity_poly.type
_entity_poly.pdbx_seq_one_letter_code
_entity_poly.pdbx_strand_id
1 'polypeptide(L)'
;MTTRCWTRALSVAGALSSAAVAASAQAGSEWPVYGGDLAATKFSTLTDINRGNVAKLAPAWEWATGETPKTEPRARPGNFQATPLMIGDTLFLSTSYNRVVALDANTGHELWSYDPQAYLAGQPPNGTGFVHRGVATWSDGKQRRIFINSRWNLIALDASTGKPIREFGDTGRVDLTKELARNGKPVNKLHYTETSPPVVWRNLVIVGNGVADKLVYPNDPPGDVQAFDVKSGKRAWSFSPTPRGSRDEGAETWLGEAWRTVGHTNVWAPFSVDDRRGLIYLPVSTPSNDWYGGARKGNNLFAESIVCIEAKNGNKVWHFQTVHHGLWDYDIPAAPVLATVQIDGRPRDIVAVPTKMGFLFVFDRVNGKPIWPIEERAVPASDVPGEQTSRSQPIPTKPRPFAKQGFGFNDLIDFTPELKSLALDAIKDYRVGPLYTPPSVSGTIVMPGAIGGAGWGGGAFDPSSGTIFIKATNQPALYKIVQPARSDSLNADYSVDLSSSSLRVSPSSRDTAARVPSLPINKPPYGTLVAIDLSTGEHKWNVTLGDTPAIRNHPFLRSLNLPPVGVAGAPGPIVTASGLIFITGGGSTLYALDTQNGAPLWSAELGQSAYAVPMTYRTKAGKQFVVIASGAATGAKLVAFAIP
;
A
#
# COMPACT_ATOMS: atom_id res chain seq x y z
N MET A 1 -20.24 -69.66 28.52
CA MET A 1 -20.58 -68.67 29.56
C MET A 1 -19.51 -67.58 29.49
N THR A 2 -19.69 -66.37 29.19
CA THR A 2 -20.77 -65.39 29.06
C THR A 2 -20.18 -64.16 28.34
N THR A 3 -20.71 -63.83 27.27
CA THR A 3 -21.22 -62.61 26.64
C THR A 3 -21.16 -61.29 27.44
N ARG A 4 -20.87 -60.25 26.68
CA ARG A 4 -21.18 -58.81 26.80
C ARG A 4 -20.07 -57.87 27.32
N CYS A 5 -19.56 -57.06 26.36
CA CYS A 5 -19.71 -55.61 26.40
C CYS A 5 -19.12 -54.97 25.15
N TRP A 6 -19.92 -54.79 24.13
CA TRP A 6 -19.67 -53.84 23.05
C TRP A 6 -20.95 -53.04 22.84
N THR A 7 -21.01 -51.85 23.35
CA THR A 7 -21.86 -50.73 22.86
C THR A 7 -21.65 -49.49 23.76
N ARG A 8 -20.81 -48.56 23.33
CA ARG A 8 -20.86 -47.12 23.61
C ARG A 8 -19.60 -46.44 23.08
N ALA A 9 -19.49 -46.26 21.77
CA ALA A 9 -18.43 -45.42 21.16
C ALA A 9 -18.82 -44.84 19.79
N LEU A 10 -20.08 -44.42 19.62
CA LEU A 10 -20.55 -43.94 18.29
C LEU A 10 -21.31 -42.58 18.34
N SER A 11 -21.24 -41.81 19.44
CA SER A 11 -21.99 -40.55 19.54
C SER A 11 -21.14 -39.30 19.70
N VAL A 12 -19.79 -39.38 19.78
CA VAL A 12 -18.92 -38.22 19.99
C VAL A 12 -18.24 -37.71 18.69
N ALA A 13 -18.11 -38.56 17.66
CA ALA A 13 -17.45 -38.19 16.40
C ALA A 13 -18.30 -37.25 15.50
N GLY A 14 -19.64 -37.30 15.62
CA GLY A 14 -20.54 -36.48 14.79
C GLY A 14 -20.63 -35.00 15.21
N ALA A 15 -20.45 -34.71 16.50
CA ALA A 15 -20.55 -33.33 17.03
C ALA A 15 -19.27 -32.52 16.81
N LEU A 16 -18.09 -33.17 16.77
CA LEU A 16 -16.81 -32.50 16.54
C LEU A 16 -16.60 -32.14 15.05
N SER A 17 -17.10 -32.98 14.12
CA SER A 17 -17.01 -32.68 12.69
C SER A 17 -17.95 -31.56 12.25
N SER A 18 -19.15 -31.46 12.82
CA SER A 18 -20.09 -30.36 12.52
C SER A 18 -19.65 -29.02 13.10
N ALA A 19 -19.03 -28.99 14.28
CA ALA A 19 -18.47 -27.76 14.85
C ALA A 19 -17.22 -27.27 14.09
N ALA A 20 -16.36 -28.16 13.62
CA ALA A 20 -15.18 -27.80 12.81
C ALA A 20 -15.57 -27.30 11.42
N VAL A 21 -16.59 -27.89 10.78
CA VAL A 21 -17.12 -27.43 9.48
C VAL A 21 -17.84 -26.07 9.63
N ALA A 22 -18.62 -25.88 10.71
CA ALA A 22 -19.27 -24.59 11.00
C ALA A 22 -18.23 -23.50 11.30
N ALA A 23 -17.19 -23.78 12.07
CA ALA A 23 -16.10 -22.83 12.37
C ALA A 23 -15.30 -22.47 11.10
N SER A 24 -15.04 -23.43 10.20
CA SER A 24 -14.36 -23.17 8.92
C SER A 24 -15.23 -22.38 7.93
N ALA A 25 -16.55 -22.64 7.90
CA ALA A 25 -17.51 -21.91 7.07
C ALA A 25 -17.68 -20.46 7.56
N GLN A 26 -17.61 -20.21 8.86
CA GLN A 26 -17.68 -18.87 9.45
C GLN A 26 -16.38 -18.09 9.23
N ALA A 27 -15.21 -18.75 9.29
CA ALA A 27 -13.92 -18.14 8.98
C ALA A 27 -13.83 -17.66 7.53
N GLY A 28 -14.43 -18.39 6.57
CA GLY A 28 -14.44 -18.00 5.15
C GLY A 28 -15.43 -16.87 4.80
N SER A 29 -16.33 -16.49 5.71
CA SER A 29 -17.33 -15.43 5.48
C SER A 29 -16.89 -14.05 5.97
N GLU A 30 -15.85 -13.99 6.79
CA GLU A 30 -15.33 -12.76 7.41
C GLU A 30 -14.16 -12.15 6.62
N TRP A 31 -13.81 -10.91 6.96
CA TRP A 31 -12.60 -10.21 6.50
C TRP A 31 -11.82 -9.70 7.73
N PRO A 32 -11.08 -10.56 8.43
CA PRO A 32 -10.60 -10.28 9.78
C PRO A 32 -9.31 -9.46 9.84
N VAL A 33 -8.62 -9.28 8.72
CA VAL A 33 -7.38 -8.50 8.58
C VAL A 33 -7.43 -7.63 7.32
N TYR A 34 -6.66 -6.56 7.29
CA TYR A 34 -6.59 -5.61 6.17
C TYR A 34 -6.41 -6.31 4.80
N GLY A 35 -5.51 -7.27 4.70
CA GLY A 35 -5.22 -8.03 3.47
C GLY A 35 -6.13 -9.24 3.23
N GLY A 36 -7.24 -9.40 3.96
CA GLY A 36 -8.09 -10.60 3.96
C GLY A 36 -7.53 -11.69 4.89
N ASP A 37 -6.24 -11.90 4.83
CA ASP A 37 -5.45 -12.78 5.70
C ASP A 37 -4.07 -12.16 6.04
N LEU A 38 -3.31 -12.79 6.93
CA LEU A 38 -1.97 -12.33 7.32
C LEU A 38 -0.93 -12.48 6.18
N ALA A 39 -1.20 -13.32 5.20
CA ALA A 39 -0.38 -13.50 4.00
C ALA A 39 -0.58 -12.39 2.96
N ALA A 40 -1.53 -11.48 3.19
CA ALA A 40 -1.93 -10.39 2.32
C ALA A 40 -2.39 -10.84 0.93
N THR A 41 -3.06 -12.02 0.85
CA THR A 41 -3.51 -12.58 -0.42
C THR A 41 -4.64 -11.79 -1.05
N LYS A 42 -5.45 -11.06 -0.26
CA LYS A 42 -6.65 -10.36 -0.70
C LYS A 42 -7.60 -11.27 -1.48
N PHE A 43 -7.64 -12.52 -1.06
CA PHE A 43 -8.46 -13.58 -1.63
C PHE A 43 -9.67 -13.86 -0.73
N SER A 44 -10.84 -14.00 -1.35
CA SER A 44 -12.06 -14.45 -0.68
C SER A 44 -12.53 -15.79 -1.22
N THR A 45 -12.87 -16.70 -0.31
CA THR A 45 -13.46 -18.00 -0.67
C THR A 45 -14.96 -17.92 -1.03
N LEU A 46 -15.59 -16.75 -0.87
CA LEU A 46 -17.00 -16.54 -1.16
C LEU A 46 -17.31 -16.64 -2.65
N THR A 47 -18.45 -17.28 -2.98
CA THR A 47 -18.89 -17.58 -4.34
C THR A 47 -20.34 -17.19 -4.63
N ASP A 48 -21.07 -16.61 -3.67
CA ASP A 48 -22.47 -16.22 -3.85
C ASP A 48 -22.60 -15.16 -4.96
N ILE A 49 -21.65 -14.20 -4.99
CA ILE A 49 -21.47 -13.29 -6.13
C ILE A 49 -20.48 -13.93 -7.09
N ASN A 50 -20.89 -14.19 -8.32
CA ASN A 50 -20.12 -14.92 -9.32
C ASN A 50 -20.35 -14.39 -10.73
N ARG A 51 -19.67 -14.97 -11.74
CA ARG A 51 -19.77 -14.56 -13.14
C ARG A 51 -21.22 -14.54 -13.68
N GLY A 52 -22.08 -15.47 -13.21
CA GLY A 52 -23.46 -15.62 -13.68
C GLY A 52 -24.42 -14.57 -13.11
N ASN A 53 -24.08 -13.92 -12.00
CA ASN A 53 -25.00 -13.01 -11.32
C ASN A 53 -24.42 -11.63 -11.00
N VAL A 54 -23.12 -11.41 -11.16
CA VAL A 54 -22.46 -10.14 -10.83
C VAL A 54 -23.10 -8.93 -11.55
N ALA A 55 -23.68 -9.13 -12.73
CA ALA A 55 -24.40 -8.08 -13.46
C ALA A 55 -25.61 -7.53 -12.69
N LYS A 56 -26.12 -8.25 -11.68
CA LYS A 56 -27.24 -7.84 -10.82
C LYS A 56 -26.79 -7.09 -9.57
N LEU A 57 -25.49 -6.90 -9.36
CA LEU A 57 -24.94 -6.25 -8.19
C LEU A 57 -25.42 -4.79 -8.15
N ALA A 58 -26.01 -4.38 -7.03
CA ALA A 58 -26.61 -3.05 -6.85
C ALA A 58 -26.20 -2.45 -5.50
N PRO A 59 -26.21 -1.11 -5.35
CA PRO A 59 -25.99 -0.46 -4.05
C PRO A 59 -26.98 -0.99 -3.00
N ALA A 60 -26.47 -1.40 -1.84
CA ALA A 60 -27.27 -1.91 -0.74
C ALA A 60 -27.40 -0.88 0.38
N TRP A 61 -26.32 -0.23 0.75
CA TRP A 61 -26.28 0.85 1.73
C TRP A 61 -25.04 1.72 1.55
N GLU A 62 -25.09 2.93 2.11
CA GLU A 62 -23.97 3.88 2.17
C GLU A 62 -23.86 4.43 3.59
N TRP A 63 -22.62 4.73 4.01
CA TRP A 63 -22.31 5.43 5.25
C TRP A 63 -21.32 6.56 4.97
N ALA A 64 -21.61 7.78 5.42
CA ALA A 64 -20.76 8.95 5.23
C ALA A 64 -19.88 9.21 6.46
N THR A 65 -18.59 9.55 6.27
CA THR A 65 -17.70 9.85 7.40
C THR A 65 -18.10 11.12 8.15
N GLY A 66 -18.72 12.08 7.49
CA GLY A 66 -19.05 13.39 8.06
C GLY A 66 -17.83 14.28 8.38
N GLU A 67 -16.62 13.90 7.94
CA GLU A 67 -15.41 14.66 8.23
C GLU A 67 -15.31 15.93 7.40
N THR A 68 -14.94 17.04 8.07
CA THR A 68 -14.78 18.35 7.46
C THR A 68 -13.39 18.92 7.75
N PRO A 69 -12.85 19.79 6.88
CA PRO A 69 -11.63 20.53 7.19
C PRO A 69 -11.74 21.29 8.51
N LYS A 70 -10.66 21.34 9.29
CA LYS A 70 -10.53 22.09 10.53
C LYS A 70 -9.75 23.38 10.28
N THR A 71 -10.14 24.46 10.95
CA THR A 71 -9.48 25.77 10.86
C THR A 71 -8.44 25.96 11.97
N GLU A 72 -8.74 25.49 13.20
CA GLU A 72 -7.90 25.63 14.40
C GLU A 72 -7.81 24.29 15.17
N PRO A 73 -6.64 23.62 15.18
CA PRO A 73 -5.52 23.84 14.27
C PRO A 73 -5.88 23.45 12.83
N ARG A 74 -5.24 24.09 11.86
CA ARG A 74 -5.50 23.79 10.44
C ARG A 74 -5.19 22.33 10.12
N ALA A 75 -6.21 21.59 9.70
CA ALA A 75 -6.09 20.19 9.27
C ALA A 75 -7.12 19.88 8.18
N ARG A 76 -6.76 19.03 7.24
CA ARG A 76 -7.64 18.57 6.16
C ARG A 76 -7.64 17.06 6.09
N PRO A 77 -8.82 16.41 6.06
CA PRO A 77 -8.89 14.97 5.82
C PRO A 77 -8.48 14.70 4.38
N GLY A 78 -7.62 13.70 4.20
CA GLY A 78 -7.22 13.21 2.89
C GLY A 78 -8.25 12.26 2.28
N ASN A 79 -7.82 11.49 1.28
CA ASN A 79 -8.65 10.46 0.66
C ASN A 79 -9.04 9.39 1.67
N PHE A 80 -10.28 8.94 1.62
CA PHE A 80 -10.77 7.85 2.46
C PHE A 80 -10.27 6.51 1.90
N GLN A 81 -9.21 5.97 2.50
CA GLN A 81 -8.46 4.81 2.00
C GLN A 81 -8.72 3.53 2.80
N ALA A 82 -9.66 3.54 3.75
CA ALA A 82 -9.85 2.41 4.64
C ALA A 82 -10.43 1.18 3.94
N THR A 83 -9.88 0.01 4.26
CA THR A 83 -10.50 -1.29 4.05
C THR A 83 -11.02 -1.75 5.41
N PRO A 84 -12.36 -1.89 5.60
CA PRO A 84 -12.92 -2.36 6.86
C PRO A 84 -12.49 -3.78 7.20
N LEU A 85 -12.46 -4.10 8.49
CA LEU A 85 -12.54 -5.49 8.95
C LEU A 85 -14.00 -5.87 9.13
N MET A 86 -14.38 -7.09 8.76
CA MET A 86 -15.72 -7.63 9.05
C MET A 86 -15.59 -8.84 9.97
N ILE A 87 -16.18 -8.76 11.16
CA ILE A 87 -16.13 -9.80 12.19
C ILE A 87 -17.45 -9.84 12.93
N GLY A 88 -18.11 -10.99 12.93
CA GLY A 88 -19.35 -11.18 13.67
C GLY A 88 -20.46 -10.22 13.29
N ASP A 89 -20.66 -9.95 12.00
CA ASP A 89 -21.62 -9.00 11.46
C ASP A 89 -21.36 -7.52 11.82
N THR A 90 -20.16 -7.19 12.27
CA THR A 90 -19.74 -5.82 12.55
C THR A 90 -18.56 -5.43 11.64
N LEU A 91 -18.66 -4.27 10.99
CA LEU A 91 -17.54 -3.66 10.28
C LEU A 91 -16.79 -2.72 11.21
N PHE A 92 -15.47 -2.88 11.28
CA PHE A 92 -14.57 -1.99 12.01
C PHE A 92 -13.65 -1.29 11.02
N LEU A 93 -13.58 0.03 11.08
CA LEU A 93 -12.76 0.83 10.16
C LEU A 93 -12.18 2.07 10.83
N SER A 94 -11.18 2.66 10.18
CA SER A 94 -10.67 3.99 10.49
C SER A 94 -11.13 4.99 9.44
N THR A 95 -11.28 6.26 9.83
CA THR A 95 -11.51 7.37 8.89
C THR A 95 -10.20 8.11 8.60
N SER A 96 -10.24 9.12 7.72
CA SER A 96 -9.05 9.92 7.40
C SER A 96 -8.45 10.61 8.64
N TYR A 97 -9.27 11.14 9.55
CA TYR A 97 -8.81 11.71 10.83
C TYR A 97 -8.51 10.67 11.92
N ASN A 98 -8.41 9.40 11.55
CA ASN A 98 -8.14 8.28 12.45
C ASN A 98 -9.28 7.98 13.46
N ARG A 99 -10.52 8.48 13.24
CA ARG A 99 -11.65 7.98 14.01
C ARG A 99 -11.80 6.48 13.76
N VAL A 100 -12.11 5.72 14.81
CA VAL A 100 -12.48 4.31 14.70
C VAL A 100 -13.99 4.21 14.76
N VAL A 101 -14.59 3.47 13.83
CA VAL A 101 -16.04 3.34 13.71
C VAL A 101 -16.41 1.87 13.62
N ALA A 102 -17.49 1.48 14.29
CA ALA A 102 -18.14 0.18 14.13
C ALA A 102 -19.49 0.39 13.46
N LEU A 103 -19.75 -0.38 12.38
CA LEU A 103 -21.02 -0.36 11.65
C LEU A 103 -21.65 -1.75 11.68
N ASP A 104 -22.98 -1.81 11.68
CA ASP A 104 -23.71 -3.03 11.36
C ASP A 104 -23.44 -3.43 9.91
N ALA A 105 -22.96 -4.65 9.69
CA ALA A 105 -22.52 -5.10 8.36
C ALA A 105 -23.69 -5.32 7.36
N ASN A 106 -24.93 -5.46 7.82
CA ASN A 106 -26.10 -5.62 6.94
C ASN A 106 -26.64 -4.28 6.46
N THR A 107 -26.56 -3.22 7.28
CA THR A 107 -27.28 -1.98 7.07
C THR A 107 -26.40 -0.74 6.93
N GLY A 108 -25.12 -0.83 7.34
CA GLY A 108 -24.24 0.33 7.43
C GLY A 108 -24.54 1.27 8.60
N HIS A 109 -25.48 0.91 9.50
CA HIS A 109 -25.81 1.73 10.67
C HIS A 109 -24.61 1.83 11.62
N GLU A 110 -24.27 3.06 12.09
CA GLU A 110 -23.19 3.29 13.03
C GLU A 110 -23.60 2.80 14.44
N LEU A 111 -22.84 1.83 14.97
CA LEU A 111 -23.05 1.26 16.29
C LEU A 111 -22.35 2.10 17.35
N TRP A 112 -21.11 2.49 17.09
CA TRP A 112 -20.32 3.39 17.90
C TRP A 112 -19.18 4.01 17.11
N SER A 113 -18.64 5.13 17.60
CA SER A 113 -17.41 5.73 17.10
C SER A 113 -16.53 6.23 18.22
N TYR A 114 -15.22 6.24 17.98
CA TYR A 114 -14.19 6.77 18.86
C TYR A 114 -13.31 7.76 18.09
N ASP A 115 -13.19 8.98 18.57
CA ASP A 115 -12.33 10.02 17.98
C ASP A 115 -11.06 10.22 18.81
N PRO A 116 -9.86 9.82 18.32
CA PRO A 116 -8.60 10.11 19.01
C PRO A 116 -8.20 11.58 18.94
N GLN A 117 -8.93 12.40 18.20
CA GLN A 117 -8.66 13.83 17.98
C GLN A 117 -7.28 14.08 17.34
N ALA A 118 -6.86 13.21 16.42
CA ALA A 118 -5.54 13.26 15.77
C ALA A 118 -5.25 14.61 15.12
N TYR A 119 -6.30 15.32 14.65
CA TYR A 119 -6.22 16.64 14.02
C TYR A 119 -5.78 17.76 14.97
N LEU A 120 -5.91 17.61 16.29
CA LEU A 120 -5.43 18.59 17.27
C LEU A 120 -3.91 18.76 17.25
N ALA A 121 -3.18 17.79 16.73
CA ALA A 121 -1.74 17.89 16.50
C ALA A 121 -1.36 18.61 15.18
N GLY A 122 -2.33 19.20 14.49
CA GLY A 122 -2.15 19.81 13.17
C GLY A 122 -1.98 18.81 12.03
N GLN A 123 -1.75 19.32 10.82
CA GLN A 123 -1.55 18.49 9.62
C GLN A 123 -0.30 17.62 9.76
N PRO A 124 -0.36 16.30 9.44
CA PRO A 124 0.82 15.45 9.38
C PRO A 124 1.82 15.94 8.33
N PRO A 125 3.14 15.86 8.60
CA PRO A 125 4.16 16.33 7.66
C PRO A 125 4.46 15.35 6.51
N ASN A 126 3.89 14.14 6.51
CA ASN A 126 4.05 13.17 5.43
C ASN A 126 3.40 13.67 4.12
N GLY A 127 3.81 13.12 2.98
CA GLY A 127 3.36 13.55 1.66
C GLY A 127 1.85 13.35 1.39
N THR A 128 1.19 12.47 2.15
CA THR A 128 -0.24 12.12 1.98
C THR A 128 -1.17 12.85 2.96
N GLY A 129 -0.63 13.46 4.03
CA GLY A 129 -1.43 14.11 5.07
C GLY A 129 -2.26 13.11 5.89
N PHE A 130 -3.48 13.49 6.26
CA PHE A 130 -4.39 12.63 7.00
C PHE A 130 -5.01 11.55 6.10
N VAL A 131 -4.43 10.35 6.12
CA VAL A 131 -5.01 9.11 5.58
C VAL A 131 -4.75 7.98 6.55
N HIS A 132 -5.68 7.03 6.62
CA HIS A 132 -5.48 5.79 7.36
C HIS A 132 -6.21 4.64 6.67
N ARG A 133 -5.58 3.45 6.61
CA ARG A 133 -6.06 2.35 5.76
C ARG A 133 -6.87 1.29 6.50
N GLY A 134 -6.99 1.38 7.83
CA GLY A 134 -7.81 0.43 8.59
C GLY A 134 -7.40 0.28 10.04
N VAL A 135 -7.89 -0.76 10.67
CA VAL A 135 -7.63 -1.13 12.07
C VAL A 135 -7.18 -2.58 12.15
N ALA A 136 -6.70 -3.01 13.32
CA ALA A 136 -6.42 -4.42 13.60
C ALA A 136 -7.26 -4.94 14.76
N THR A 137 -7.37 -6.26 14.88
CA THR A 137 -8.15 -6.90 15.95
C THR A 137 -7.39 -8.02 16.62
N TRP A 138 -7.70 -8.24 17.89
CA TRP A 138 -7.28 -9.37 18.68
C TRP A 138 -8.43 -9.87 19.55
N SER A 139 -8.47 -11.17 19.86
CA SER A 139 -9.44 -11.74 20.77
C SER A 139 -8.85 -12.92 21.55
N ASP A 140 -9.22 -13.06 22.83
CA ASP A 140 -8.95 -14.24 23.64
C ASP A 140 -10.19 -15.16 23.77
N GLY A 141 -11.22 -14.91 22.97
CA GLY A 141 -12.49 -15.63 23.00
C GLY A 141 -13.53 -15.03 23.98
N LYS A 142 -13.10 -14.20 24.95
CA LYS A 142 -13.97 -13.50 25.91
C LYS A 142 -14.08 -12.01 25.60
N GLN A 143 -12.96 -11.38 25.31
CA GLN A 143 -12.86 -9.98 24.95
C GLN A 143 -12.26 -9.84 23.56
N ARG A 144 -12.80 -8.91 22.76
CA ARG A 144 -12.20 -8.49 21.49
C ARG A 144 -11.70 -7.06 21.63
N ARG A 145 -10.50 -6.82 21.12
CA ARG A 145 -9.86 -5.51 21.08
C ARG A 145 -9.71 -5.04 19.64
N ILE A 146 -9.90 -3.75 19.42
CA ILE A 146 -9.59 -3.06 18.17
C ILE A 146 -8.39 -2.16 18.42
N PHE A 147 -7.38 -2.24 17.55
CA PHE A 147 -6.17 -1.43 17.63
C PHE A 147 -6.11 -0.44 16.47
N ILE A 148 -5.72 0.79 16.77
CA ILE A 148 -5.38 1.81 15.80
C ILE A 148 -4.09 2.51 16.22
N ASN A 149 -3.20 2.75 15.27
CA ASN A 149 -2.06 3.65 15.40
C ASN A 149 -2.50 5.04 14.85
N SER A 150 -2.47 6.04 15.70
CA SER A 150 -2.93 7.39 15.38
C SER A 150 -1.91 8.41 15.81
N ARG A 151 -1.25 9.06 14.85
CA ARG A 151 -0.08 9.88 15.11
C ARG A 151 0.94 9.03 15.89
N TRP A 152 1.43 9.49 17.01
CA TRP A 152 2.38 8.78 17.87
C TRP A 152 1.71 7.85 18.90
N ASN A 153 0.43 7.58 18.81
CA ASN A 153 -0.28 6.74 19.76
C ASN A 153 -0.71 5.41 19.15
N LEU A 154 -0.45 4.31 19.83
CA LEU A 154 -1.14 3.04 19.63
C LEU A 154 -2.27 2.94 20.67
N ILE A 155 -3.49 2.75 20.20
CA ILE A 155 -4.71 2.80 21.01
C ILE A 155 -5.40 1.43 20.95
N ALA A 156 -5.86 0.93 22.11
CA ALA A 156 -6.66 -0.28 22.20
C ALA A 156 -8.08 0.07 22.67
N LEU A 157 -9.07 -0.36 21.88
CA LEU A 157 -10.50 -0.14 22.15
C LEU A 157 -11.20 -1.48 22.39
N ASP A 158 -12.19 -1.49 23.26
CA ASP A 158 -13.14 -2.59 23.38
C ASP A 158 -14.05 -2.63 22.15
N ALA A 159 -14.10 -3.78 21.46
CA ALA A 159 -14.81 -3.89 20.18
C ALA A 159 -16.33 -3.74 20.31
N SER A 160 -16.90 -4.01 21.48
CA SER A 160 -18.35 -3.92 21.71
C SER A 160 -18.82 -2.50 22.03
N THR A 161 -17.93 -1.66 22.59
CA THR A 161 -18.30 -0.34 23.12
C THR A 161 -17.55 0.83 22.50
N GLY A 162 -16.44 0.59 21.81
CA GLY A 162 -15.55 1.63 21.30
C GLY A 162 -14.75 2.37 22.38
N LYS A 163 -14.84 1.95 23.65
CA LYS A 163 -14.14 2.63 24.75
C LYS A 163 -12.68 2.17 24.86
N PRO A 164 -11.74 3.08 25.18
CA PRO A 164 -10.36 2.72 25.45
C PRO A 164 -10.24 1.69 26.59
N ILE A 165 -9.40 0.69 26.39
CA ILE A 165 -9.11 -0.37 27.38
C ILE A 165 -8.04 0.15 28.33
N ARG A 166 -8.47 0.56 29.53
CA ARG A 166 -7.65 1.30 30.51
C ARG A 166 -6.35 0.59 30.92
N GLU A 167 -6.35 -0.75 30.90
CA GLU A 167 -5.22 -1.59 31.27
C GLU A 167 -4.14 -1.65 30.17
N PHE A 168 -4.42 -1.15 28.96
CA PHE A 168 -3.47 -1.10 27.87
C PHE A 168 -2.68 0.21 27.94
N GLY A 169 -1.36 0.11 28.21
CA GLY A 169 -0.46 1.24 28.30
C GLY A 169 -0.91 2.25 29.38
N ASP A 170 -0.92 3.53 29.01
CA ASP A 170 -1.48 4.60 29.84
C ASP A 170 -2.93 4.87 29.44
N THR A 171 -3.86 4.36 30.23
CA THR A 171 -5.32 4.57 30.06
C THR A 171 -5.86 4.27 28.66
N GLY A 172 -5.36 3.19 28.05
CA GLY A 172 -5.78 2.70 26.73
C GLY A 172 -4.86 3.13 25.58
N ARG A 173 -3.70 3.74 25.88
CA ARG A 173 -2.77 4.27 24.87
C ARG A 173 -1.32 3.94 25.20
N VAL A 174 -0.52 3.75 24.15
CA VAL A 174 0.95 3.68 24.22
C VAL A 174 1.51 4.79 23.37
N ASP A 175 2.38 5.62 23.94
CA ASP A 175 3.18 6.60 23.17
C ASP A 175 4.33 5.86 22.47
N LEU A 176 4.24 5.74 21.13
CA LEU A 176 5.19 5.03 20.29
C LEU A 176 6.57 5.70 20.23
N THR A 177 6.66 6.95 20.65
CA THR A 177 7.92 7.72 20.62
C THR A 177 8.67 7.71 21.95
N LYS A 178 8.05 7.24 23.04
CA LYS A 178 8.58 7.34 24.41
C LYS A 178 9.97 6.72 24.58
N GLU A 179 10.23 5.62 23.90
CA GLU A 179 11.51 4.91 23.96
C GLU A 179 12.35 5.07 22.70
N LEU A 180 11.93 5.96 21.79
CA LEU A 180 12.72 6.35 20.64
C LEU A 180 13.61 7.53 21.00
N ALA A 181 14.87 7.43 20.63
CA ALA A 181 15.84 8.51 20.77
C ALA A 181 16.73 8.56 19.54
N ARG A 182 17.15 9.76 19.16
CA ARG A 182 18.14 9.96 18.13
C ARG A 182 19.32 10.72 18.73
N ASN A 183 20.51 10.14 18.63
CA ASN A 183 21.72 10.71 19.24
C ASN A 183 21.54 11.04 20.75
N GLY A 184 20.81 10.18 21.47
CA GLY A 184 20.52 10.39 22.91
C GLY A 184 19.51 11.49 23.23
N LYS A 185 18.86 12.09 22.21
CA LYS A 185 17.85 13.15 22.40
C LYS A 185 16.43 12.61 22.10
N PRO A 186 15.40 13.08 22.85
CA PRO A 186 14.01 12.77 22.52
C PRO A 186 13.65 13.23 21.11
N VAL A 187 12.79 12.45 20.45
CA VAL A 187 12.35 12.73 19.08
C VAL A 187 11.20 13.75 19.05
N ASN A 188 11.07 14.46 17.93
CA ASN A 188 9.92 15.31 17.67
C ASN A 188 8.73 14.44 17.27
N LYS A 189 7.85 14.16 18.23
CA LYS A 189 6.69 13.30 17.98
C LYS A 189 5.68 13.86 16.98
N LEU A 190 5.68 15.17 16.71
CA LEU A 190 4.82 15.75 15.68
C LEU A 190 5.19 15.25 14.26
N HIS A 191 6.43 14.80 14.07
CA HIS A 191 6.91 14.20 12.83
C HIS A 191 6.67 12.69 12.75
N TYR A 192 6.18 12.05 13.82
CA TYR A 192 5.78 10.65 13.80
C TYR A 192 4.39 10.51 13.19
N THR A 193 4.25 9.72 12.14
CA THR A 193 2.97 9.52 11.44
C THR A 193 2.70 8.05 11.17
N GLU A 194 1.46 7.75 10.84
CA GLU A 194 1.00 6.42 10.48
C GLU A 194 -0.07 6.49 9.40
N THR A 195 0.00 5.59 8.45
CA THR A 195 -0.98 5.50 7.36
C THR A 195 -1.54 4.09 7.16
N SER A 196 -0.84 3.07 7.66
CA SER A 196 -1.25 1.66 7.56
C SER A 196 -1.72 1.12 8.90
N PRO A 197 -2.67 0.16 8.91
CA PRO A 197 -3.14 -0.44 10.15
C PRO A 197 -2.04 -1.24 10.85
N PRO A 198 -2.12 -1.40 12.17
CA PRO A 198 -1.30 -2.37 12.90
C PRO A 198 -1.52 -3.79 12.35
N VAL A 199 -0.56 -4.67 12.59
CA VAL A 199 -0.72 -6.11 12.36
C VAL A 199 -0.69 -6.84 13.68
N VAL A 200 -1.64 -7.75 13.90
CA VAL A 200 -1.67 -8.58 15.10
C VAL A 200 -1.20 -9.99 14.74
N TRP A 201 -0.21 -10.45 15.49
CA TRP A 201 0.24 -11.85 15.44
C TRP A 201 0.26 -12.43 16.86
N ARG A 202 -0.59 -13.44 17.11
CA ARG A 202 -0.79 -14.02 18.45
C ARG A 202 -1.08 -12.93 19.49
N ASN A 203 -0.19 -12.75 20.48
CA ASN A 203 -0.33 -11.76 21.56
C ASN A 203 0.50 -10.48 21.32
N LEU A 204 0.92 -10.22 20.10
CA LEU A 204 1.68 -9.02 19.72
C LEU A 204 0.88 -8.17 18.74
N VAL A 205 0.82 -6.87 18.99
CA VAL A 205 0.40 -5.86 18.04
C VAL A 205 1.65 -5.14 17.55
N ILE A 206 1.84 -5.12 16.21
CA ILE A 206 3.07 -4.70 15.55
C ILE A 206 2.74 -3.50 14.67
N VAL A 207 3.56 -2.46 14.76
CA VAL A 207 3.39 -1.20 14.03
C VAL A 207 4.69 -0.79 13.36
N GLY A 208 4.61 -0.30 12.13
CA GLY A 208 5.65 0.48 11.49
C GLY A 208 5.47 1.96 11.79
N ASN A 209 6.01 2.82 10.96
CA ASN A 209 5.72 4.25 10.98
C ASN A 209 5.98 4.90 9.62
N GLY A 210 5.54 6.16 9.46
CA GLY A 210 5.91 7.03 8.36
C GLY A 210 6.50 8.32 8.90
N VAL A 211 7.46 8.89 8.20
CA VAL A 211 8.10 10.17 8.49
C VAL A 211 8.13 11.05 7.25
N ALA A 212 8.63 12.28 7.36
CA ALA A 212 8.69 13.20 6.24
C ALA A 212 9.65 12.74 5.14
N ASP A 213 9.27 12.93 3.89
CA ASP A 213 9.97 12.38 2.73
C ASP A 213 11.09 13.32 2.20
N LYS A 214 11.03 14.61 2.49
CA LYS A 214 11.87 15.62 1.82
C LYS A 214 13.07 16.09 2.61
N LEU A 215 12.88 16.40 3.88
CA LEU A 215 13.87 17.05 4.74
C LEU A 215 14.06 16.26 6.02
N VAL A 216 15.28 16.24 6.52
CA VAL A 216 15.66 15.56 7.76
C VAL A 216 16.03 16.61 8.81
N TYR A 217 15.44 16.49 9.97
CA TYR A 217 15.72 17.34 11.12
C TYR A 217 16.46 16.56 12.23
N PRO A 218 17.24 17.23 13.09
CA PRO A 218 18.11 16.57 14.08
C PRO A 218 17.37 15.64 15.06
N ASN A 219 16.07 15.88 15.28
CA ASN A 219 15.23 15.17 16.24
C ASN A 219 14.04 14.46 15.59
N ASP A 220 14.13 14.19 14.28
CA ASP A 220 13.14 13.36 13.60
C ASP A 220 13.10 11.93 14.17
N PRO A 221 11.92 11.30 14.25
CA PRO A 221 11.81 9.92 14.70
C PRO A 221 12.56 8.96 13.78
N PRO A 222 13.20 7.92 14.33
CA PRO A 222 13.69 6.81 13.51
C PRO A 222 12.52 5.97 12.99
N GLY A 223 12.78 5.19 11.92
CA GLY A 223 11.80 4.37 11.23
C GLY A 223 11.53 3.01 11.86
N ASP A 224 11.62 2.88 13.16
CA ASP A 224 11.52 1.61 13.88
C ASP A 224 10.17 0.92 13.70
N VAL A 225 10.22 -0.39 13.48
CA VAL A 225 9.08 -1.29 13.65
C VAL A 225 9.05 -1.77 15.10
N GLN A 226 7.91 -1.63 15.75
CA GLN A 226 7.78 -1.94 17.18
C GLN A 226 6.65 -2.94 17.42
N ALA A 227 6.83 -3.86 18.38
CA ALA A 227 5.81 -4.79 18.81
C ALA A 227 5.50 -4.61 20.29
N PHE A 228 4.20 -4.69 20.60
CA PHE A 228 3.67 -4.52 21.95
C PHE A 228 2.77 -5.69 22.31
N ASP A 229 2.79 -6.09 23.59
CA ASP A 229 1.85 -7.06 24.13
C ASP A 229 0.42 -6.53 24.01
N VAL A 230 -0.48 -7.30 23.41
CA VAL A 230 -1.87 -6.89 23.12
C VAL A 230 -2.71 -6.61 24.36
N LYS A 231 -2.33 -7.12 25.55
CA LYS A 231 -3.07 -6.93 26.80
C LYS A 231 -2.55 -5.73 27.58
N SER A 232 -1.25 -5.67 27.79
CA SER A 232 -0.62 -4.67 28.65
C SER A 232 -0.09 -3.43 27.93
N GLY A 233 0.14 -3.49 26.61
CA GLY A 233 0.80 -2.42 25.87
C GLY A 233 2.30 -2.30 26.18
N LYS A 234 2.92 -3.24 26.89
CA LYS A 234 4.37 -3.26 27.09
C LYS A 234 5.08 -3.59 25.77
N ARG A 235 6.13 -2.83 25.44
CA ARG A 235 6.95 -3.11 24.28
C ARG A 235 7.69 -4.43 24.46
N ALA A 236 7.51 -5.34 23.50
CA ALA A 236 8.17 -6.64 23.46
C ALA A 236 9.52 -6.55 22.76
N TRP A 237 9.58 -5.86 21.61
CA TRP A 237 10.78 -5.66 20.83
C TRP A 237 10.66 -4.44 19.89
N SER A 238 11.80 -4.02 19.35
CA SER A 238 11.91 -3.02 18.30
C SER A 238 12.94 -3.48 17.28
N PHE A 239 12.65 -3.30 15.98
CA PHE A 239 13.58 -3.51 14.87
C PHE A 239 13.86 -2.16 14.20
N SER A 240 15.11 -1.79 14.03
CA SER A 240 15.53 -0.57 13.34
C SER A 240 15.99 -0.87 11.92
N PRO A 241 15.34 -0.32 10.87
CA PRO A 241 15.82 -0.45 9.50
C PRO A 241 17.09 0.36 9.20
N THR A 242 17.48 1.25 10.11
CA THR A 242 18.73 2.04 10.01
C THR A 242 19.68 1.64 11.12
N PRO A 243 20.98 1.44 10.86
CA PRO A 243 21.96 1.15 11.91
C PRO A 243 21.95 2.20 13.02
N ARG A 244 22.22 1.79 14.25
CA ARG A 244 22.34 2.65 15.45
C ARG A 244 23.75 2.72 16.00
N GLY A 245 24.62 1.83 15.54
CA GLY A 245 26.00 1.73 15.91
C GLY A 245 26.88 1.26 14.76
N SER A 246 28.16 1.56 14.83
CA SER A 246 29.14 1.17 13.79
C SER A 246 29.37 -0.35 13.67
N ARG A 247 28.84 -1.13 14.64
CA ARG A 247 28.91 -2.60 14.63
C ARG A 247 27.62 -3.26 14.15
N ASP A 248 26.58 -2.46 13.91
CA ASP A 248 25.31 -2.99 13.42
C ASP A 248 25.48 -3.41 11.96
N GLU A 249 24.79 -4.46 11.57
CA GLU A 249 24.77 -4.91 10.19
C GLU A 249 24.29 -3.80 9.26
N GLY A 250 25.01 -3.59 8.16
CA GLY A 250 24.72 -2.55 7.19
C GLY A 250 25.33 -1.18 7.50
N ALA A 251 25.94 -0.97 8.69
CA ALA A 251 26.54 0.32 9.04
C ALA A 251 27.64 0.75 8.07
N GLU A 252 28.38 -0.20 7.52
CA GLU A 252 29.43 0.00 6.50
C GLU A 252 28.89 0.53 5.17
N THR A 253 27.59 0.36 4.92
CA THR A 253 26.92 0.84 3.70
C THR A 253 26.45 2.29 3.81
N TRP A 254 26.61 2.93 4.96
CA TRP A 254 26.31 4.34 5.24
C TRP A 254 27.64 5.08 5.43
N LEU A 255 28.25 5.50 4.32
CA LEU A 255 29.58 6.09 4.34
C LEU A 255 29.60 7.38 5.16
N GLY A 256 30.70 7.60 5.91
CA GLY A 256 30.84 8.75 6.81
C GLY A 256 29.89 8.69 8.02
N GLU A 257 29.45 7.49 8.41
CA GLU A 257 28.50 7.28 9.52
C GLU A 257 27.20 8.08 9.37
N ALA A 258 26.74 8.28 8.12
CA ALA A 258 25.55 9.06 7.81
C ALA A 258 24.29 8.57 8.55
N TRP A 259 24.23 7.29 8.93
CA TRP A 259 23.16 6.71 9.76
C TRP A 259 22.95 7.46 11.09
N ARG A 260 23.96 8.19 11.61
CA ARG A 260 23.82 8.98 12.85
C ARG A 260 22.89 10.16 12.69
N THR A 261 22.85 10.77 11.51
CA THR A 261 22.19 12.05 11.26
C THR A 261 21.04 11.96 10.28
N VAL A 262 21.12 11.06 9.33
CA VAL A 262 20.10 10.86 8.30
C VAL A 262 19.58 9.43 8.36
N GLY A 263 18.46 9.18 7.69
CA GLY A 263 17.83 7.88 7.64
C GLY A 263 16.50 7.89 8.39
N HIS A 264 15.45 8.04 7.65
CA HIS A 264 14.08 7.80 8.08
C HIS A 264 13.54 6.59 7.35
N THR A 265 14.44 5.66 7.06
CA THR A 265 14.11 4.35 6.53
C THR A 265 13.08 3.72 7.45
N ASN A 266 11.87 3.58 6.96
CA ASN A 266 10.71 3.21 7.77
C ASN A 266 9.85 2.14 7.09
N VAL A 267 8.78 1.69 7.73
CA VAL A 267 7.80 0.76 7.18
C VAL A 267 6.43 1.41 7.28
N TRP A 268 6.12 2.31 6.33
CA TRP A 268 4.82 2.95 6.24
C TRP A 268 3.77 2.11 5.50
N ALA A 269 4.23 1.22 4.62
CA ALA A 269 3.36 0.33 3.87
C ALA A 269 2.82 -0.81 4.75
N PRO A 270 1.69 -1.42 4.41
CA PRO A 270 1.24 -2.65 5.05
C PRO A 270 2.29 -3.75 4.87
N PHE A 271 2.38 -4.66 5.83
CA PHE A 271 3.28 -5.81 5.78
C PHE A 271 2.55 -7.12 6.05
N SER A 272 3.18 -8.25 5.75
CA SER A 272 2.59 -9.58 5.84
C SER A 272 3.30 -10.47 6.85
N VAL A 273 2.60 -11.52 7.30
CA VAL A 273 3.10 -12.47 8.30
C VAL A 273 2.83 -13.91 7.85
N ASP A 274 3.86 -14.74 7.85
CA ASP A 274 3.72 -16.20 7.83
C ASP A 274 3.36 -16.66 9.26
N ASP A 275 2.07 -16.82 9.53
CA ASP A 275 1.57 -17.18 10.86
C ASP A 275 2.15 -18.50 11.37
N ARG A 276 2.28 -19.48 10.49
CA ARG A 276 2.80 -20.81 10.84
C ARG A 276 4.24 -20.77 11.30
N ARG A 277 5.09 -19.97 10.59
CA ARG A 277 6.52 -19.87 10.89
C ARG A 277 6.85 -18.74 11.86
N GLY A 278 5.93 -17.79 12.06
CA GLY A 278 6.17 -16.59 12.85
C GLY A 278 7.21 -15.68 12.20
N LEU A 279 7.12 -15.50 10.88
CA LEU A 279 7.99 -14.62 10.10
C LEU A 279 7.19 -13.41 9.59
N ILE A 280 7.77 -12.22 9.71
CA ILE A 280 7.21 -10.96 9.20
C ILE A 280 8.03 -10.51 8.02
N TYR A 281 7.39 -10.01 6.97
CA TYR A 281 8.02 -9.48 5.76
C TYR A 281 7.77 -7.99 5.68
N LEU A 282 8.81 -7.20 5.97
CA LEU A 282 8.76 -5.74 6.06
C LEU A 282 9.15 -5.11 4.73
N PRO A 283 8.26 -4.32 4.10
CA PRO A 283 8.57 -3.51 2.93
C PRO A 283 9.19 -2.18 3.38
N VAL A 284 10.50 -2.10 3.38
CA VAL A 284 11.25 -0.96 3.90
C VAL A 284 11.35 0.17 2.87
N SER A 285 11.19 1.40 3.32
CA SER A 285 11.14 2.61 2.49
C SER A 285 12.49 3.15 2.06
N THR A 286 12.48 4.15 1.17
CA THR A 286 13.60 5.03 0.84
C THR A 286 14.01 5.84 2.09
N PRO A 287 15.30 6.16 2.28
CA PRO A 287 15.72 7.10 3.33
C PRO A 287 15.47 8.55 2.88
N SER A 288 15.02 9.41 3.77
CA SER A 288 14.94 10.84 3.45
C SER A 288 16.35 11.47 3.32
N ASN A 289 16.58 12.36 2.43
CA ASN A 289 15.76 12.90 1.35
C ASN A 289 15.62 11.87 0.21
N ASP A 290 14.41 11.64 -0.27
CA ASP A 290 14.11 10.56 -1.23
C ASP A 290 14.70 10.79 -2.63
N TRP A 291 15.11 12.01 -2.96
CA TRP A 291 15.56 12.42 -4.30
C TRP A 291 17.01 12.92 -4.36
N TYR A 292 17.66 13.06 -3.20
CA TYR A 292 19.05 13.47 -3.09
C TYR A 292 19.73 12.78 -1.91
N GLY A 293 20.78 12.04 -2.19
CA GLY A 293 21.52 11.22 -1.22
C GLY A 293 22.90 11.74 -0.85
N GLY A 294 23.27 12.99 -1.21
CA GLY A 294 24.62 13.52 -0.95
C GLY A 294 25.05 13.48 0.52
N ALA A 295 24.08 13.57 1.46
CA ALA A 295 24.32 13.44 2.90
C ALA A 295 24.32 12.00 3.42
N ARG A 296 24.00 10.99 2.58
CA ARG A 296 23.87 9.57 2.94
C ARG A 296 24.54 8.65 1.94
N LYS A 297 25.80 8.95 1.60
CA LYS A 297 26.56 8.16 0.61
C LYS A 297 26.62 6.68 0.96
N GLY A 298 26.78 5.83 -0.07
CA GLY A 298 26.75 4.38 0.04
C GLY A 298 25.36 3.78 -0.22
N ASN A 299 25.24 2.45 -0.15
CA ASN A 299 24.00 1.75 -0.54
C ASN A 299 22.85 1.87 0.48
N ASN A 300 23.12 2.34 1.71
CA ASN A 300 22.13 2.64 2.77
C ASN A 300 21.27 1.44 3.21
N LEU A 301 21.89 0.31 3.51
CA LEU A 301 21.18 -0.87 4.00
C LEU A 301 20.56 -0.57 5.39
N PHE A 302 19.28 -0.92 5.68
CA PHE A 302 18.30 -1.73 4.94
C PHE A 302 17.25 -0.89 4.16
N ALA A 303 17.56 0.28 3.68
CA ALA A 303 16.65 1.04 2.85
C ALA A 303 16.21 0.25 1.62
N GLU A 304 14.99 0.49 1.16
CA GLU A 304 14.40 -0.08 -0.05
C GLU A 304 14.59 -1.60 -0.15
N SER A 305 14.43 -2.27 0.98
CA SER A 305 14.65 -3.71 1.13
C SER A 305 13.37 -4.42 1.55
N ILE A 306 13.19 -5.64 1.05
CA ILE A 306 12.37 -6.61 1.75
C ILE A 306 13.21 -7.20 2.90
N VAL A 307 12.71 -7.07 4.12
CA VAL A 307 13.38 -7.60 5.32
C VAL A 307 12.47 -8.61 6.01
N CYS A 308 12.96 -9.82 6.20
CA CYS A 308 12.27 -10.86 6.96
C CYS A 308 12.81 -10.89 8.39
N ILE A 309 11.90 -10.80 9.37
CA ILE A 309 12.21 -10.86 10.79
C ILE A 309 11.38 -11.92 11.52
N GLU A 310 11.87 -12.41 12.66
CA GLU A 310 11.08 -13.25 13.55
C GLU A 310 10.03 -12.43 14.31
N ALA A 311 8.75 -12.81 14.21
CA ALA A 311 7.65 -12.10 14.85
C ALA A 311 7.73 -12.07 16.39
N LYS A 312 8.37 -13.07 17.01
CA LYS A 312 8.44 -13.21 18.49
C LYS A 312 9.43 -12.24 19.14
N ASN A 313 10.49 -11.82 18.44
CA ASN A 313 11.62 -11.07 19.04
C ASN A 313 12.19 -9.96 18.14
N GLY A 314 11.70 -9.82 16.88
CA GLY A 314 12.18 -8.81 15.93
C GLY A 314 13.57 -9.10 15.31
N ASN A 315 14.15 -10.28 15.53
CA ASN A 315 15.44 -10.62 14.95
C ASN A 315 15.36 -10.81 13.44
N LYS A 316 16.29 -10.20 12.70
CA LYS A 316 16.38 -10.35 11.25
C LYS A 316 16.76 -11.79 10.88
N VAL A 317 16.06 -12.34 9.90
CA VAL A 317 16.32 -13.67 9.32
C VAL A 317 17.07 -13.53 8.01
N TRP A 318 16.54 -12.73 7.09
CA TRP A 318 17.15 -12.42 5.80
C TRP A 318 16.63 -11.07 5.27
N HIS A 319 17.32 -10.54 4.26
CA HIS A 319 16.87 -9.36 3.53
C HIS A 319 17.31 -9.44 2.08
N PHE A 320 16.69 -8.61 1.25
CA PHE A 320 17.14 -8.30 -0.10
C PHE A 320 16.86 -6.83 -0.41
N GLN A 321 17.89 -6.08 -0.81
CA GLN A 321 17.78 -4.68 -1.18
C GLN A 321 17.35 -4.58 -2.65
N THR A 322 16.18 -3.97 -2.91
CA THR A 322 15.59 -3.86 -4.25
C THR A 322 16.06 -2.62 -5.00
N VAL A 323 16.61 -1.63 -4.29
CA VAL A 323 17.25 -0.43 -4.86
C VAL A 323 18.46 -0.06 -4.00
N HIS A 324 19.62 0.08 -4.62
CA HIS A 324 20.83 0.59 -3.97
C HIS A 324 20.85 2.11 -4.06
N HIS A 325 21.08 2.78 -2.93
CA HIS A 325 21.18 4.25 -2.86
C HIS A 325 20.02 4.94 -3.59
N GLY A 326 18.79 4.71 -3.13
CA GLY A 326 17.59 5.19 -3.81
C GLY A 326 17.51 6.71 -3.92
N LEU A 327 17.09 7.20 -5.10
CA LEU A 327 16.95 8.63 -5.45
C LEU A 327 15.65 8.92 -6.20
N TRP A 328 14.69 7.98 -6.18
CA TRP A 328 13.49 8.04 -7.03
C TRP A 328 12.20 7.92 -6.24
N ASP A 329 12.26 7.84 -4.90
CA ASP A 329 11.12 7.50 -4.05
C ASP A 329 10.55 6.12 -4.43
N TYR A 330 11.45 5.13 -4.59
CA TYR A 330 11.11 3.77 -5.01
C TYR A 330 10.95 2.80 -3.83
N ASP A 331 10.27 3.26 -2.77
CA ASP A 331 9.82 2.42 -1.68
C ASP A 331 9.22 1.11 -2.15
N ILE A 332 9.26 0.07 -1.33
CA ILE A 332 8.37 -1.07 -1.50
C ILE A 332 7.00 -0.65 -0.93
N PRO A 333 5.99 -0.38 -1.80
CA PRO A 333 4.81 0.40 -1.37
C PRO A 333 3.70 -0.43 -0.74
N ALA A 334 3.81 -1.76 -0.76
CA ALA A 334 2.70 -2.67 -0.46
C ALA A 334 3.13 -3.87 0.37
N ALA A 335 2.15 -4.51 1.02
CA ALA A 335 2.39 -5.78 1.69
C ALA A 335 2.92 -6.82 0.69
N PRO A 336 4.06 -7.46 0.98
CA PRO A 336 4.53 -8.63 0.24
C PRO A 336 3.48 -9.74 0.29
N VAL A 337 3.18 -10.37 -0.84
CA VAL A 337 2.14 -11.42 -0.92
C VAL A 337 2.78 -12.78 -0.68
N LEU A 338 2.30 -13.50 0.33
CA LEU A 338 2.79 -14.85 0.62
C LEU A 338 1.94 -15.88 -0.13
N ALA A 339 2.60 -16.75 -0.86
CA ALA A 339 1.94 -17.77 -1.66
C ALA A 339 2.65 -19.12 -1.55
N THR A 340 1.92 -20.20 -1.84
CA THR A 340 2.48 -21.52 -2.12
C THR A 340 2.09 -21.88 -3.54
N VAL A 341 3.06 -22.08 -4.42
CA VAL A 341 2.86 -22.36 -5.84
C VAL A 341 3.67 -23.57 -6.28
N GLN A 342 3.30 -24.18 -7.40
CA GLN A 342 4.06 -25.28 -8.00
C GLN A 342 5.14 -24.69 -8.91
N ILE A 343 6.41 -24.93 -8.60
CA ILE A 343 7.54 -24.57 -9.47
C ILE A 343 8.33 -25.84 -9.74
N ASP A 344 8.54 -26.17 -11.01
CA ASP A 344 9.22 -27.40 -11.45
C ASP A 344 8.61 -28.66 -10.81
N GLY A 345 7.28 -28.71 -10.73
CA GLY A 345 6.51 -29.82 -10.18
C GLY A 345 6.60 -29.99 -8.65
N ARG A 346 7.14 -29.01 -7.94
CA ARG A 346 7.27 -29.04 -6.47
C ARG A 346 6.60 -27.83 -5.82
N PRO A 347 5.93 -27.99 -4.67
CA PRO A 347 5.39 -26.87 -3.93
C PRO A 347 6.54 -26.00 -3.39
N ARG A 348 6.44 -24.68 -3.65
CA ARG A 348 7.36 -23.67 -3.15
C ARG A 348 6.59 -22.61 -2.36
N ASP A 349 7.06 -22.37 -1.15
CA ASP A 349 6.58 -21.27 -0.31
C ASP A 349 7.34 -20.00 -0.69
N ILE A 350 6.67 -19.07 -1.34
CA ILE A 350 7.28 -17.85 -1.89
C ILE A 350 6.72 -16.58 -1.24
N VAL A 351 7.49 -15.50 -1.37
CA VAL A 351 7.04 -14.12 -1.13
C VAL A 351 7.19 -13.34 -2.43
N ALA A 352 6.10 -12.77 -2.90
CA ALA A 352 6.04 -11.93 -4.10
C ALA A 352 5.92 -10.45 -3.70
N VAL A 353 6.84 -9.61 -4.19
CA VAL A 353 7.03 -8.22 -3.77
C VAL A 353 6.80 -7.29 -4.96
N PRO A 354 5.59 -6.73 -5.14
CA PRO A 354 5.34 -5.72 -6.16
C PRO A 354 5.98 -4.39 -5.76
N THR A 355 6.65 -3.73 -6.70
CA THR A 355 7.46 -2.54 -6.43
C THR A 355 7.01 -1.31 -7.23
N LYS A 356 7.42 -0.12 -6.76
CA LYS A 356 7.21 1.15 -7.48
C LYS A 356 7.92 1.17 -8.84
N MET A 357 9.05 0.46 -8.99
CA MET A 357 9.76 0.34 -10.28
C MET A 357 8.99 -0.44 -11.34
N GLY A 358 7.90 -1.13 -10.97
CA GLY A 358 7.16 -1.99 -11.90
C GLY A 358 7.73 -3.41 -12.03
N PHE A 359 8.65 -3.80 -11.15
CA PHE A 359 9.13 -5.17 -11.00
C PHE A 359 8.34 -5.93 -9.96
N LEU A 360 8.17 -7.23 -10.18
CA LEU A 360 7.73 -8.19 -9.17
C LEU A 360 8.93 -9.05 -8.79
N PHE A 361 9.51 -8.81 -7.62
CA PHE A 361 10.55 -9.68 -7.08
C PHE A 361 9.90 -10.88 -6.39
N VAL A 362 10.45 -12.07 -6.59
CA VAL A 362 9.92 -13.30 -5.98
C VAL A 362 11.05 -14.10 -5.33
N PHE A 363 10.87 -14.41 -4.04
CA PHE A 363 11.86 -15.10 -3.23
C PHE A 363 11.25 -16.33 -2.57
N ASP A 364 12.09 -17.32 -2.27
CA ASP A 364 11.78 -18.32 -1.24
C ASP A 364 11.58 -17.58 0.08
N ARG A 365 10.39 -17.70 0.69
CA ARG A 365 10.04 -16.87 1.85
C ARG A 365 10.77 -17.27 3.13
N VAL A 366 11.41 -18.44 3.18
CA VAL A 366 12.12 -18.93 4.38
C VAL A 366 13.55 -18.39 4.43
N ASN A 367 14.24 -18.36 3.28
CA ASN A 367 15.66 -18.06 3.21
C ASN A 367 16.04 -16.87 2.33
N GLY A 368 15.07 -16.22 1.67
CA GLY A 368 15.28 -15.03 0.83
C GLY A 368 15.98 -15.31 -0.51
N LYS A 369 16.15 -16.57 -0.90
CA LYS A 369 16.77 -16.88 -2.21
C LYS A 369 15.80 -16.50 -3.33
N PRO A 370 16.26 -15.74 -4.35
CA PRO A 370 15.44 -15.44 -5.52
C PRO A 370 14.96 -16.72 -6.22
N ILE A 371 13.69 -16.71 -6.64
CA ILE A 371 13.12 -17.83 -7.42
C ILE A 371 13.66 -17.81 -8.85
N TRP A 372 13.78 -16.64 -9.44
CA TRP A 372 14.43 -16.41 -10.74
C TRP A 372 15.66 -15.53 -10.56
N PRO A 373 16.68 -15.65 -11.42
CA PRO A 373 17.90 -14.85 -11.30
C PRO A 373 17.61 -13.34 -11.23
N ILE A 374 18.36 -12.64 -10.41
CA ILE A 374 18.40 -11.18 -10.33
C ILE A 374 19.81 -10.76 -10.75
N GLU A 375 19.89 -9.83 -11.70
CA GLU A 375 21.15 -9.37 -12.29
C GLU A 375 21.45 -7.94 -11.83
N GLU A 376 22.70 -7.69 -11.44
CA GLU A 376 23.20 -6.34 -11.23
C GLU A 376 23.48 -5.69 -12.60
N ARG A 377 22.73 -4.65 -12.93
CA ARG A 377 22.90 -3.92 -14.19
C ARG A 377 23.36 -2.49 -13.96
N ALA A 378 24.34 -2.05 -14.74
CA ALA A 378 24.87 -0.69 -14.69
C ALA A 378 23.77 0.36 -14.94
N VAL A 379 23.83 1.45 -14.18
CA VAL A 379 22.87 2.57 -14.27
C VAL A 379 23.60 3.91 -14.43
N PRO A 380 22.94 4.96 -14.95
CA PRO A 380 23.55 6.28 -15.12
C PRO A 380 23.98 6.90 -13.79
N ALA A 381 25.14 7.57 -13.79
CA ALA A 381 25.60 8.36 -12.67
C ALA A 381 24.87 9.70 -12.57
N SER A 382 24.72 10.23 -11.35
CA SER A 382 24.25 11.59 -11.12
C SER A 382 25.32 12.63 -11.45
N ASP A 383 24.88 13.79 -11.90
CA ASP A 383 25.71 15.00 -12.10
C ASP A 383 25.38 16.10 -11.08
N VAL A 384 24.51 15.81 -10.11
CA VAL A 384 24.19 16.74 -9.02
C VAL A 384 25.40 16.81 -8.08
N PRO A 385 25.88 18.03 -7.74
CA PRO A 385 27.04 18.16 -6.85
C PRO A 385 26.82 17.47 -5.51
N GLY A 386 27.82 16.71 -5.07
CA GLY A 386 27.77 15.97 -3.80
C GLY A 386 27.07 14.60 -3.87
N GLU A 387 26.27 14.33 -4.91
CA GLU A 387 25.58 13.05 -5.11
C GLU A 387 26.56 11.96 -5.60
N GLN A 388 26.35 10.74 -5.11
CA GLN A 388 27.11 9.56 -5.52
C GLN A 388 26.18 8.36 -5.66
N THR A 389 25.63 8.18 -6.85
CA THR A 389 24.74 7.04 -7.17
C THR A 389 25.46 5.69 -7.03
N SER A 390 24.70 4.63 -6.76
CA SER A 390 25.19 3.27 -6.97
C SER A 390 25.53 3.05 -8.44
N ARG A 391 26.53 2.20 -8.71
CA ARG A 391 26.96 1.89 -10.08
C ARG A 391 26.00 0.94 -10.80
N SER A 392 25.29 0.13 -10.05
CA SER A 392 24.35 -0.87 -10.57
C SER A 392 23.09 -0.93 -9.72
N GLN A 393 22.04 -1.56 -10.29
CA GLN A 393 20.79 -1.83 -9.62
C GLN A 393 20.35 -3.28 -9.91
N PRO A 394 19.66 -3.94 -8.94
CA PRO A 394 19.19 -5.30 -9.09
C PRO A 394 17.96 -5.35 -10.03
N ILE A 395 18.07 -6.13 -11.09
CA ILE A 395 17.01 -6.31 -12.09
C ILE A 395 16.59 -7.78 -12.12
N PRO A 396 15.34 -8.13 -11.75
CA PRO A 396 14.85 -9.49 -11.85
C PRO A 396 14.70 -9.88 -13.33
N THR A 397 15.13 -11.08 -13.69
CA THR A 397 14.99 -11.61 -15.06
C THR A 397 13.57 -12.08 -15.35
N LYS A 398 12.82 -12.46 -14.30
CA LYS A 398 11.41 -12.85 -14.31
C LYS A 398 10.72 -12.42 -13.00
N PRO A 399 9.41 -12.14 -13.05
CA PRO A 399 8.59 -11.82 -14.24
C PRO A 399 9.10 -10.58 -14.98
N ARG A 400 8.73 -10.44 -16.27
CA ARG A 400 8.98 -9.18 -16.98
C ARG A 400 8.28 -8.01 -16.27
N PRO A 401 8.74 -6.77 -16.42
CA PRO A 401 8.12 -5.61 -15.78
C PRO A 401 6.61 -5.54 -16.07
N PHE A 402 5.80 -5.26 -15.04
CA PHE A 402 4.35 -5.12 -15.19
C PHE A 402 3.91 -3.67 -15.48
N ALA A 403 4.80 -2.70 -15.33
CA ALA A 403 4.58 -1.29 -15.67
C ALA A 403 5.63 -0.80 -16.68
N LYS A 404 5.35 0.31 -17.33
CA LYS A 404 6.33 0.98 -18.20
C LYS A 404 7.51 1.52 -17.39
N GLN A 405 8.72 1.35 -17.91
CA GLN A 405 9.97 1.74 -17.26
C GLN A 405 10.80 2.64 -18.18
N GLY A 406 11.33 3.75 -17.62
CA GLY A 406 12.02 4.78 -18.37
C GLY A 406 11.06 5.66 -19.16
N PHE A 407 11.57 6.81 -19.64
CA PHE A 407 10.80 7.77 -20.42
C PHE A 407 11.63 8.29 -21.60
N GLY A 408 11.01 8.36 -22.77
CA GLY A 408 11.64 8.86 -23.99
C GLY A 408 10.64 9.57 -24.90
N PHE A 409 11.13 10.10 -26.00
CA PHE A 409 10.30 10.85 -26.96
C PHE A 409 9.16 10.02 -27.58
N ASN A 410 9.29 8.69 -27.59
CA ASN A 410 8.25 7.78 -28.08
C ASN A 410 7.10 7.59 -27.08
N ASP A 411 7.26 8.02 -25.82
CA ASP A 411 6.25 7.94 -24.80
C ASP A 411 5.35 9.18 -24.73
N LEU A 412 5.71 10.23 -25.46
CA LEU A 412 4.94 11.47 -25.51
C LEU A 412 3.56 11.27 -26.13
N ILE A 413 2.59 12.05 -25.64
CA ILE A 413 1.25 12.11 -26.23
C ILE A 413 1.34 12.48 -27.71
N ASP A 414 0.72 11.68 -28.57
CA ASP A 414 0.83 11.77 -30.03
C ASP A 414 -0.50 11.57 -30.76
N PHE A 415 -1.62 11.87 -30.08
CA PHE A 415 -2.95 11.77 -30.67
C PHE A 415 -3.15 12.67 -31.88
N THR A 416 -2.44 13.81 -31.92
CA THR A 416 -2.35 14.70 -33.07
C THR A 416 -0.92 15.21 -33.22
N PRO A 417 -0.49 15.60 -34.46
CA PRO A 417 0.83 16.23 -34.70
C PRO A 417 1.05 17.47 -33.82
N GLU A 418 0.02 18.28 -33.61
CA GLU A 418 0.05 19.47 -32.75
C GLU A 418 0.34 19.11 -31.27
N LEU A 419 -0.39 18.14 -30.70
CA LEU A 419 -0.15 17.69 -29.34
C LEU A 419 1.26 17.12 -29.17
N LYS A 420 1.75 16.38 -30.15
CA LYS A 420 3.13 15.87 -30.17
C LYS A 420 4.17 16.99 -30.17
N SER A 421 3.96 18.03 -30.98
CA SER A 421 4.84 19.20 -31.02
C SER A 421 4.86 19.94 -29.68
N LEU A 422 3.69 20.19 -29.09
CA LEU A 422 3.57 20.79 -27.76
C LEU A 422 4.23 19.96 -26.66
N ALA A 423 4.11 18.64 -26.75
CA ALA A 423 4.74 17.73 -25.80
C ALA A 423 6.27 17.74 -25.93
N LEU A 424 6.80 17.77 -27.15
CA LEU A 424 8.24 17.91 -27.41
C LEU A 424 8.78 19.23 -26.85
N ASP A 425 8.08 20.33 -27.09
CA ASP A 425 8.45 21.64 -26.55
C ASP A 425 8.44 21.68 -25.03
N ALA A 426 7.46 21.02 -24.40
CA ALA A 426 7.32 20.98 -22.94
C ALA A 426 8.46 20.22 -22.25
N ILE A 427 9.16 19.31 -22.95
CA ILE A 427 10.22 18.48 -22.36
C ILE A 427 11.63 18.78 -22.88
N LYS A 428 11.79 19.70 -23.83
CA LYS A 428 13.06 19.95 -24.53
C LYS A 428 14.25 20.24 -23.61
N ASP A 429 14.01 20.84 -22.45
CA ASP A 429 15.03 21.23 -21.48
C ASP A 429 15.24 20.19 -20.38
N TYR A 430 14.47 19.08 -20.39
CA TYR A 430 14.54 18.05 -19.36
C TYR A 430 15.27 16.80 -19.85
N ARG A 431 15.92 16.14 -18.90
CA ARG A 431 16.55 14.85 -19.14
C ARG A 431 15.49 13.76 -19.25
N VAL A 432 15.64 12.87 -20.22
CA VAL A 432 14.88 11.63 -20.38
C VAL A 432 15.85 10.45 -20.44
N GLY A 433 15.39 9.24 -20.10
CA GLY A 433 16.26 8.07 -20.15
C GLY A 433 15.61 6.80 -19.62
N PRO A 434 16.40 5.71 -19.50
CA PRO A 434 15.94 4.44 -18.95
C PRO A 434 15.55 4.54 -17.47
N LEU A 435 14.97 3.46 -16.94
CA LEU A 435 14.76 3.31 -15.50
C LEU A 435 16.07 3.60 -14.75
N TYR A 436 15.98 4.25 -13.59
CA TYR A 436 17.12 4.69 -12.78
C TYR A 436 17.97 5.83 -13.38
N THR A 437 17.47 6.56 -14.38
CA THR A 437 18.06 7.86 -14.71
C THR A 437 17.90 8.81 -13.50
N PRO A 438 19.00 9.33 -12.91
CA PRO A 438 18.90 10.07 -11.65
C PRO A 438 18.26 11.45 -11.83
N PRO A 439 17.61 12.00 -10.78
CA PRO A 439 17.19 13.39 -10.72
C PRO A 439 18.34 14.35 -11.05
N SER A 440 18.02 15.53 -11.63
CA SER A 440 19.02 16.51 -12.03
C SER A 440 18.60 17.95 -11.75
N VAL A 441 19.55 18.87 -11.76
CA VAL A 441 19.28 20.31 -11.59
C VAL A 441 18.45 20.87 -12.76
N SER A 442 18.66 20.40 -13.98
CA SER A 442 17.82 20.75 -15.13
C SER A 442 16.41 20.14 -15.04
N GLY A 443 16.25 19.07 -14.30
CA GLY A 443 15.05 18.25 -14.20
C GLY A 443 15.16 16.96 -15.01
N THR A 444 14.73 15.85 -14.44
CA THR A 444 14.69 14.53 -15.09
C THR A 444 13.26 13.99 -15.07
N ILE A 445 12.79 13.53 -16.22
CA ILE A 445 11.50 12.85 -16.34
C ILE A 445 11.71 11.38 -16.06
N VAL A 446 11.09 10.91 -14.99
CA VAL A 446 11.22 9.55 -14.47
C VAL A 446 9.92 8.79 -14.68
N MET A 447 9.98 7.54 -15.11
CA MET A 447 8.81 6.64 -15.19
C MET A 447 9.19 5.22 -14.77
N PRO A 448 8.42 4.61 -13.84
CA PRO A 448 7.32 5.21 -13.06
C PRO A 448 7.77 6.38 -12.19
N GLY A 449 6.84 7.33 -11.92
CA GLY A 449 7.08 8.41 -10.94
C GLY A 449 6.83 7.94 -9.49
N ALA A 450 6.75 8.86 -8.52
CA ALA A 450 6.62 8.59 -7.08
C ALA A 450 5.38 7.75 -6.69
N ILE A 451 4.27 7.85 -7.44
CA ILE A 451 3.09 6.97 -7.22
C ILE A 451 3.46 5.50 -7.48
N GLY A 452 4.46 5.27 -8.33
CA GLY A 452 5.01 3.97 -8.67
C GLY A 452 4.22 3.22 -9.74
N GLY A 453 4.85 2.15 -10.26
CA GLY A 453 4.22 1.13 -11.08
C GLY A 453 3.16 0.40 -10.27
N ALA A 454 3.51 -0.18 -9.10
CA ALA A 454 2.54 -0.58 -8.08
C ALA A 454 2.45 0.49 -6.99
N GLY A 455 1.25 0.68 -6.44
CA GLY A 455 1.03 1.50 -5.26
C GLY A 455 0.75 0.64 -4.01
N TRP A 456 0.41 1.29 -2.89
CA TRP A 456 0.17 0.65 -1.59
C TRP A 456 -0.95 -0.40 -1.58
N GLY A 457 -1.85 -0.35 -2.55
CA GLY A 457 -2.88 -1.38 -2.73
C GLY A 457 -2.30 -2.76 -3.12
N GLY A 458 -1.10 -2.83 -3.67
CA GLY A 458 -0.39 -4.06 -3.99
C GLY A 458 -1.11 -4.99 -4.95
N GLY A 459 -0.86 -6.30 -4.82
CA GLY A 459 -1.48 -7.36 -5.62
C GLY A 459 -2.54 -8.14 -4.85
N ALA A 460 -3.35 -8.93 -5.58
CA ALA A 460 -4.21 -9.97 -5.03
C ALA A 460 -3.82 -11.32 -5.65
N PHE A 461 -3.80 -12.38 -4.85
CA PHE A 461 -3.35 -13.70 -5.28
C PHE A 461 -4.49 -14.71 -5.23
N ASP A 462 -4.72 -15.40 -6.36
CA ASP A 462 -5.64 -16.53 -6.45
C ASP A 462 -4.89 -17.84 -6.25
N PRO A 463 -5.07 -18.53 -5.12
CA PRO A 463 -4.35 -19.78 -4.83
C PRO A 463 -4.78 -20.94 -5.74
N SER A 464 -5.96 -20.87 -6.35
CA SER A 464 -6.47 -21.94 -7.23
C SER A 464 -5.76 -21.97 -8.57
N SER A 465 -5.40 -20.78 -9.10
CA SER A 465 -4.74 -20.62 -10.40
C SER A 465 -3.26 -20.26 -10.31
N GLY A 466 -2.72 -20.05 -9.10
CA GLY A 466 -1.35 -19.58 -8.89
C GLY A 466 -1.07 -18.19 -9.43
N THR A 467 -2.12 -17.37 -9.64
CA THR A 467 -2.02 -16.10 -10.36
C THR A 467 -2.08 -14.92 -9.39
N ILE A 468 -1.14 -13.98 -9.54
CA ILE A 468 -1.21 -12.68 -8.89
C ILE A 468 -1.73 -11.62 -9.87
N PHE A 469 -2.64 -10.77 -9.41
CA PHE A 469 -3.20 -9.63 -10.15
C PHE A 469 -2.66 -8.34 -9.57
N ILE A 470 -2.00 -7.51 -10.41
CA ILE A 470 -1.36 -6.28 -9.99
C ILE A 470 -1.87 -5.12 -10.85
N LYS A 471 -2.34 -4.07 -10.19
CA LYS A 471 -2.65 -2.80 -10.85
C LYS A 471 -1.35 -2.05 -11.12
N ALA A 472 -1.13 -1.68 -12.39
CA ALA A 472 0.01 -0.87 -12.79
C ALA A 472 -0.41 0.56 -13.15
N THR A 473 0.43 1.54 -12.78
CA THR A 473 0.30 2.95 -13.15
C THR A 473 1.45 3.35 -14.05
N ASN A 474 1.14 3.97 -15.19
CA ASN A 474 2.11 4.47 -16.17
C ASN A 474 2.07 6.00 -16.19
N GLN A 475 2.51 6.62 -15.11
CA GLN A 475 2.53 8.07 -14.95
C GLN A 475 3.96 8.52 -14.69
N PRO A 476 4.54 9.38 -15.58
CA PRO A 476 5.85 9.97 -15.34
C PRO A 476 5.77 11.07 -14.28
N ALA A 477 6.91 11.39 -13.68
CA ALA A 477 7.09 12.55 -12.83
C ALA A 477 8.35 13.32 -13.24
N LEU A 478 8.33 14.64 -13.07
CA LEU A 478 9.51 15.50 -13.21
C LEU A 478 10.15 15.68 -11.84
N TYR A 479 11.41 15.30 -11.72
CA TYR A 479 12.24 15.53 -10.55
C TYR A 479 13.32 16.56 -10.88
N LYS A 480 13.12 17.78 -10.40
CA LYS A 480 14.06 18.87 -10.52
C LYS A 480 14.71 19.14 -9.16
N ILE A 481 16.03 18.98 -9.12
CA ILE A 481 16.80 19.22 -7.89
C ILE A 481 17.09 20.71 -7.78
N VAL A 482 16.77 21.26 -6.61
CA VAL A 482 16.92 22.69 -6.30
C VAL A 482 17.61 22.88 -4.95
N GLN A 483 18.31 23.99 -4.79
CA GLN A 483 18.78 24.40 -3.47
C GLN A 483 17.57 24.96 -2.70
N PRO A 484 17.30 24.47 -1.47
CA PRO A 484 16.20 25.01 -0.66
C PRO A 484 16.49 26.45 -0.24
N ALA A 485 15.45 27.28 -0.23
CA ALA A 485 15.56 28.70 0.13
C ALA A 485 15.92 28.93 1.62
N ARG A 486 15.66 27.93 2.47
CA ARG A 486 16.00 27.89 3.90
C ARG A 486 16.39 26.47 4.29
N SER A 487 17.36 26.36 5.16
CA SER A 487 17.90 25.10 5.59
C SER A 487 18.24 25.07 7.07
N ASP A 488 17.23 24.75 7.87
CA ASP A 488 17.36 24.25 9.23
C ASP A 488 17.39 22.71 9.28
N SER A 489 17.34 22.05 8.11
CA SER A 489 17.43 20.61 7.96
C SER A 489 18.90 20.15 7.87
N LEU A 490 19.16 18.88 8.26
CA LEU A 490 20.51 18.29 8.29
C LEU A 490 21.10 17.94 6.92
N ASN A 491 20.25 17.84 5.88
CA ASN A 491 20.66 17.40 4.54
C ASN A 491 20.21 18.35 3.44
N ALA A 492 20.35 19.64 3.69
CA ALA A 492 19.69 20.69 2.97
C ALA A 492 20.47 21.31 1.82
N ASP A 493 21.58 20.71 1.37
CA ASP A 493 22.29 21.22 0.19
C ASP A 493 21.37 21.22 -1.04
N TYR A 494 20.55 20.17 -1.17
CA TYR A 494 19.60 20.02 -2.26
C TYR A 494 18.31 19.34 -1.82
N SER A 495 17.21 19.70 -2.48
CA SER A 495 15.89 19.12 -2.33
C SER A 495 15.21 19.00 -3.70
N VAL A 496 14.03 18.41 -3.76
CA VAL A 496 13.24 18.30 -4.99
C VAL A 496 12.19 19.41 -5.06
N ASP A 497 12.04 20.01 -6.24
CA ASP A 497 10.87 20.84 -6.56
C ASP A 497 9.75 19.93 -7.10
N LEU A 498 8.72 19.72 -6.29
CA LEU A 498 7.54 18.97 -6.68
C LEU A 498 6.41 19.83 -7.22
N SER A 499 6.57 21.14 -7.31
CA SER A 499 5.54 22.06 -7.82
C SER A 499 5.20 21.77 -9.29
N SER A 500 6.17 21.28 -10.05
CA SER A 500 6.06 20.90 -11.46
C SER A 500 6.10 19.37 -11.70
N SER A 501 5.97 18.55 -10.64
CA SER A 501 6.12 17.10 -10.76
C SER A 501 5.11 16.43 -11.70
N SER A 502 3.93 17.02 -11.88
CA SER A 502 2.91 16.54 -12.82
C SER A 502 3.07 17.20 -14.19
N LEU A 503 3.78 16.54 -15.08
CA LEU A 503 3.98 17.03 -16.45
C LEU A 503 2.71 16.96 -17.29
N ARG A 504 2.32 18.12 -17.83
CA ARG A 504 1.10 18.24 -18.62
C ARG A 504 1.32 19.14 -19.85
N VAL A 505 0.53 18.89 -20.90
CA VAL A 505 0.46 19.71 -22.11
C VAL A 505 -0.80 20.55 -22.06
N SER A 506 -0.67 21.84 -22.29
CA SER A 506 -1.82 22.77 -22.37
C SER A 506 -1.97 23.23 -23.83
N PRO A 507 -2.91 22.64 -24.58
CA PRO A 507 -3.21 23.13 -25.92
C PRO A 507 -3.75 24.56 -25.81
N SER A 508 -3.18 25.50 -26.54
CA SER A 508 -3.74 26.85 -26.64
C SER A 508 -4.77 26.88 -27.76
N SER A 509 -6.02 27.16 -27.47
CA SER A 509 -6.94 27.55 -28.51
C SER A 509 -6.76 29.05 -28.77
N ARG A 510 -6.38 29.41 -30.00
CA ARG A 510 -6.31 30.81 -30.43
C ARG A 510 -7.66 31.51 -30.40
N ASP A 511 -8.77 30.77 -30.30
CA ASP A 511 -10.14 31.26 -30.50
C ASP A 511 -11.07 31.17 -29.31
N THR A 512 -10.64 30.71 -28.15
CA THR A 512 -11.55 30.63 -27.00
C THR A 512 -10.98 31.29 -25.76
N ALA A 513 -11.72 32.22 -25.18
CA ALA A 513 -11.51 32.79 -23.85
C ALA A 513 -11.65 31.74 -22.71
N ALA A 514 -11.99 30.50 -23.04
CA ALA A 514 -12.12 29.39 -22.11
C ALA A 514 -10.77 28.66 -21.96
N ARG A 515 -10.28 28.52 -20.73
CA ARG A 515 -9.13 27.67 -20.41
C ARG A 515 -9.43 26.22 -20.79
N VAL A 516 -8.75 25.69 -21.80
CA VAL A 516 -8.82 24.27 -22.13
C VAL A 516 -8.06 23.48 -21.06
N PRO A 517 -8.62 22.41 -20.50
CA PRO A 517 -7.91 21.58 -19.53
C PRO A 517 -6.58 21.05 -20.08
N SER A 518 -5.59 20.88 -19.25
CA SER A 518 -4.31 20.29 -19.66
C SER A 518 -4.40 18.76 -19.77
N LEU A 519 -3.64 18.18 -20.69
CA LEU A 519 -3.54 16.74 -20.91
C LEU A 519 -2.24 16.17 -20.30
N PRO A 520 -2.20 14.88 -19.92
CA PRO A 520 -0.95 14.22 -19.55
C PRO A 520 0.10 14.32 -20.65
N ILE A 521 1.38 14.42 -20.27
CA ILE A 521 2.50 14.50 -21.23
C ILE A 521 2.70 13.19 -22.00
N ASN A 522 2.35 12.07 -21.39
CA ASN A 522 2.54 10.74 -21.97
C ASN A 522 1.25 10.19 -22.60
N LYS A 523 1.45 9.29 -23.56
CA LYS A 523 0.35 8.53 -24.16
C LYS A 523 -0.14 7.41 -23.23
N PRO A 524 -1.44 6.99 -23.38
CA PRO A 524 -2.00 5.89 -22.61
C PRO A 524 -1.36 4.51 -22.95
N PRO A 525 -1.71 3.43 -22.22
CA PRO A 525 -2.67 3.42 -21.10
C PRO A 525 -2.06 4.01 -19.82
N TYR A 526 -2.84 4.84 -19.11
CA TYR A 526 -2.42 5.44 -17.83
C TYR A 526 -2.48 4.47 -16.67
N GLY A 527 -3.30 3.44 -16.78
CA GLY A 527 -3.39 2.35 -15.83
C GLY A 527 -3.75 1.04 -16.51
N THR A 528 -3.16 -0.05 -16.02
CA THR A 528 -3.42 -1.42 -16.49
C THR A 528 -3.62 -2.36 -15.31
N LEU A 529 -4.28 -3.49 -15.55
CA LEU A 529 -4.30 -4.63 -14.66
C LEU A 529 -3.57 -5.80 -15.33
N VAL A 530 -2.63 -6.39 -14.60
CA VAL A 530 -1.76 -7.45 -15.11
C VAL A 530 -1.96 -8.71 -14.30
N ALA A 531 -2.15 -9.84 -14.96
CA ALA A 531 -2.17 -11.17 -14.35
C ALA A 531 -0.85 -11.87 -14.62
N ILE A 532 -0.19 -12.33 -13.58
CA ILE A 532 1.11 -13.00 -13.63
C ILE A 532 0.98 -14.38 -12.98
N ASP A 533 1.39 -15.41 -13.68
CA ASP A 533 1.51 -16.76 -13.16
C ASP A 533 2.76 -16.88 -12.29
N LEU A 534 2.60 -17.10 -10.99
CA LEU A 534 3.72 -17.19 -10.05
C LEU A 534 4.46 -18.54 -10.12
N SER A 535 3.94 -19.53 -10.87
CA SER A 535 4.64 -20.81 -11.11
C SER A 535 5.68 -20.71 -12.22
N THR A 536 5.44 -19.84 -13.21
CA THR A 536 6.28 -19.68 -14.40
C THR A 536 6.97 -18.31 -14.50
N GLY A 537 6.42 -17.29 -13.83
CA GLY A 537 6.83 -15.91 -13.97
C GLY A 537 6.32 -15.22 -15.24
N GLU A 538 5.38 -15.84 -15.97
CA GLU A 538 4.87 -15.30 -17.22
C GLU A 538 3.58 -14.48 -17.02
N HIS A 539 3.41 -13.42 -17.81
CA HIS A 539 2.17 -12.68 -17.85
C HIS A 539 1.11 -13.47 -18.61
N LYS A 540 0.00 -13.77 -17.94
CA LYS A 540 -1.17 -14.39 -18.58
C LYS A 540 -1.90 -13.41 -19.48
N TRP A 541 -2.11 -12.18 -18.96
CA TRP A 541 -2.73 -11.09 -19.70
C TRP A 541 -2.36 -9.73 -19.08
N ASN A 542 -2.55 -8.67 -19.86
CA ASN A 542 -2.40 -7.27 -19.45
C ASN A 542 -3.48 -6.45 -20.17
N VAL A 543 -4.38 -5.82 -19.40
CA VAL A 543 -5.51 -5.07 -19.94
C VAL A 543 -5.49 -3.63 -19.45
N THR A 544 -5.98 -2.70 -20.26
CA THR A 544 -6.25 -1.33 -19.82
C THR A 544 -7.32 -1.35 -18.73
N LEU A 545 -7.01 -0.75 -17.56
CA LEU A 545 -7.93 -0.71 -16.44
C LEU A 545 -8.67 0.62 -16.38
N GLY A 546 -9.98 0.55 -16.56
CA GLY A 546 -10.85 1.70 -16.43
C GLY A 546 -10.66 2.75 -17.52
N ASP A 547 -11.18 3.93 -17.24
CA ASP A 547 -11.16 5.06 -18.17
C ASP A 547 -10.95 6.38 -17.44
N THR A 548 -10.50 7.39 -18.19
CA THR A 548 -10.41 8.78 -17.74
C THR A 548 -11.25 9.65 -18.69
N PRO A 549 -12.57 9.76 -18.44
CA PRO A 549 -13.50 10.46 -19.33
C PRO A 549 -13.09 11.92 -19.62
N ALA A 550 -12.45 12.59 -18.66
CA ALA A 550 -11.94 13.95 -18.83
C ALA A 550 -10.88 14.06 -19.95
N ILE A 551 -10.14 12.99 -20.24
CA ILE A 551 -9.19 12.93 -21.36
C ILE A 551 -9.91 12.59 -22.65
N ARG A 552 -10.73 11.53 -22.66
CA ARG A 552 -11.43 11.13 -23.89
C ARG A 552 -12.39 12.20 -24.42
N ASN A 553 -13.09 12.89 -23.52
CA ASN A 553 -14.04 13.97 -23.87
C ASN A 553 -13.36 15.34 -23.97
N HIS A 554 -12.01 15.40 -23.89
CA HIS A 554 -11.27 16.64 -24.04
C HIS A 554 -11.59 17.30 -25.40
N PRO A 555 -11.79 18.64 -25.49
CA PRO A 555 -12.15 19.32 -26.73
C PRO A 555 -11.29 18.95 -27.94
N PHE A 556 -9.99 18.74 -27.75
CA PHE A 556 -9.03 18.34 -28.79
C PHE A 556 -9.06 16.85 -29.13
N LEU A 557 -9.69 15.99 -28.33
CA LEU A 557 -9.61 14.53 -28.48
C LEU A 557 -10.95 13.87 -28.75
N ARG A 558 -12.07 14.50 -28.40
CA ARG A 558 -13.42 13.90 -28.46
C ARG A 558 -13.81 13.41 -29.86
N SER A 559 -13.32 14.08 -30.93
CA SER A 559 -13.56 13.67 -32.31
C SER A 559 -12.79 12.43 -32.74
N LEU A 560 -11.77 12.02 -31.98
CA LEU A 560 -10.92 10.87 -32.29
C LEU A 560 -11.53 9.54 -31.83
N ASN A 561 -12.65 9.57 -31.08
CA ASN A 561 -13.31 8.37 -30.54
C ASN A 561 -12.33 7.38 -29.88
N LEU A 562 -11.44 7.90 -29.02
CA LEU A 562 -10.40 7.10 -28.37
C LEU A 562 -11.01 5.94 -27.56
N PRO A 563 -10.38 4.75 -27.56
CA PRO A 563 -10.73 3.68 -26.65
C PRO A 563 -10.49 4.10 -25.17
N PRO A 564 -10.94 3.32 -24.18
CA PRO A 564 -10.60 3.56 -22.78
C PRO A 564 -9.09 3.74 -22.59
N VAL A 565 -8.70 4.85 -21.93
CA VAL A 565 -7.30 5.25 -21.79
C VAL A 565 -6.67 4.78 -20.48
N GLY A 566 -7.44 4.10 -19.64
CA GLY A 566 -6.98 3.66 -18.34
C GLY A 566 -7.04 4.76 -17.27
N VAL A 567 -6.94 4.36 -16.01
CA VAL A 567 -6.92 5.27 -14.85
C VAL A 567 -5.63 5.10 -14.04
N ALA A 568 -4.95 6.20 -13.78
CA ALA A 568 -3.80 6.23 -12.87
C ALA A 568 -4.26 6.19 -11.41
N GLY A 569 -3.48 5.58 -10.52
CA GLY A 569 -3.76 5.53 -9.09
C GLY A 569 -3.16 4.32 -8.38
N ALA A 570 -3.16 4.36 -7.06
CA ALA A 570 -2.49 3.38 -6.20
C ALA A 570 -3.34 2.18 -5.72
N PRO A 571 -4.71 2.20 -5.75
CA PRO A 571 -5.50 1.10 -5.21
C PRO A 571 -5.26 -0.23 -5.91
N GLY A 572 -5.21 -1.30 -5.14
CA GLY A 572 -5.09 -2.67 -5.64
C GLY A 572 -6.42 -3.42 -5.71
N PRO A 573 -6.42 -4.63 -6.28
CA PRO A 573 -7.56 -5.50 -6.37
C PRO A 573 -7.80 -6.34 -5.11
N ILE A 574 -9.00 -6.94 -5.04
CA ILE A 574 -9.26 -8.22 -4.38
C ILE A 574 -9.67 -9.25 -5.41
N VAL A 575 -9.54 -10.54 -5.08
CA VAL A 575 -9.95 -11.64 -5.94
C VAL A 575 -10.80 -12.64 -5.16
N THR A 576 -11.78 -13.25 -5.82
CA THR A 576 -12.70 -14.22 -5.21
C THR A 576 -12.59 -15.60 -5.87
N ALA A 577 -12.93 -16.66 -5.12
CA ALA A 577 -12.98 -18.02 -5.62
C ALA A 577 -14.00 -18.21 -6.76
N SER A 578 -14.97 -17.29 -6.90
CA SER A 578 -15.92 -17.27 -8.02
C SER A 578 -15.32 -16.75 -9.33
N GLY A 579 -14.02 -16.38 -9.34
CA GLY A 579 -13.30 -15.90 -10.52
C GLY A 579 -13.56 -14.45 -10.85
N LEU A 580 -13.83 -13.60 -9.86
CA LEU A 580 -14.02 -12.16 -9.99
C LEU A 580 -12.87 -11.39 -9.36
N ILE A 581 -12.48 -10.29 -10.01
CA ILE A 581 -11.58 -9.27 -9.46
C ILE A 581 -12.39 -8.00 -9.23
N PHE A 582 -12.38 -7.47 -8.01
CA PHE A 582 -12.98 -6.15 -7.72
C PHE A 582 -11.89 -5.10 -7.55
N ILE A 583 -12.01 -3.97 -8.24
CA ILE A 583 -11.00 -2.91 -8.25
C ILE A 583 -11.58 -1.57 -8.75
N THR A 584 -11.06 -0.44 -8.23
CA THR A 584 -11.34 0.90 -8.77
C THR A 584 -10.18 1.47 -9.58
N GLY A 585 -8.94 1.09 -9.23
CA GLY A 585 -7.72 1.62 -9.86
C GLY A 585 -7.42 3.09 -9.56
N GLY A 586 -8.22 3.77 -8.70
CA GLY A 586 -8.07 5.19 -8.34
C GLY A 586 -9.06 6.13 -9.05
N GLY A 587 -9.94 5.60 -9.91
CA GLY A 587 -11.04 6.35 -10.52
C GLY A 587 -12.32 6.34 -9.67
N SER A 588 -13.40 6.87 -10.24
CA SER A 588 -14.73 6.91 -9.60
C SER A 588 -15.58 5.68 -9.86
N THR A 589 -15.10 4.70 -10.60
CA THR A 589 -15.83 3.51 -11.00
C THR A 589 -15.27 2.28 -10.29
N LEU A 590 -16.13 1.50 -9.63
CA LEU A 590 -15.81 0.15 -9.15
C LEU A 590 -16.11 -0.85 -10.26
N TYR A 591 -15.15 -1.70 -10.59
CA TYR A 591 -15.25 -2.75 -11.60
C TYR A 591 -15.28 -4.13 -10.96
N ALA A 592 -16.04 -5.05 -11.56
CA ALA A 592 -15.86 -6.48 -11.42
C ALA A 592 -15.32 -7.03 -12.75
N LEU A 593 -14.13 -7.65 -12.72
CA LEU A 593 -13.45 -8.18 -13.91
C LEU A 593 -13.31 -9.70 -13.81
N ASP A 594 -13.26 -10.35 -14.96
CA ASP A 594 -12.99 -11.79 -15.04
C ASP A 594 -11.51 -12.11 -14.78
N THR A 595 -11.20 -13.04 -13.88
CA THR A 595 -9.82 -13.48 -13.61
C THR A 595 -9.14 -14.14 -14.80
N GLN A 596 -9.88 -14.69 -15.76
CA GLN A 596 -9.32 -15.42 -16.88
C GLN A 596 -8.69 -14.53 -17.94
N ASN A 597 -9.28 -13.34 -18.19
CA ASN A 597 -8.89 -12.47 -19.29
C ASN A 597 -8.94 -10.97 -18.98
N GLY A 598 -9.34 -10.57 -17.75
CA GLY A 598 -9.47 -9.18 -17.36
C GLY A 598 -10.67 -8.43 -17.97
N ALA A 599 -11.60 -9.13 -18.61
CA ALA A 599 -12.79 -8.52 -19.21
C ALA A 599 -13.72 -7.94 -18.13
N PRO A 600 -14.27 -6.73 -18.31
CA PRO A 600 -15.23 -6.16 -17.38
C PRO A 600 -16.58 -6.90 -17.51
N LEU A 601 -17.07 -7.40 -16.36
CA LEU A 601 -18.36 -8.08 -16.23
C LEU A 601 -19.45 -7.18 -15.62
N TRP A 602 -19.00 -6.18 -14.83
CA TRP A 602 -19.88 -5.23 -14.18
C TRP A 602 -19.09 -3.98 -13.75
N SER A 603 -19.81 -2.84 -13.63
CA SER A 603 -19.23 -1.62 -13.07
C SER A 603 -20.30 -0.77 -12.40
N ALA A 604 -19.90 0.05 -11.42
CA ALA A 604 -20.74 1.05 -10.77
C ALA A 604 -19.98 2.34 -10.52
N GLU A 605 -20.63 3.47 -10.78
CA GLU A 605 -20.11 4.79 -10.46
C GLU A 605 -20.31 5.10 -8.97
N LEU A 606 -19.23 5.56 -8.33
CA LEU A 606 -19.21 5.94 -6.91
C LEU A 606 -19.45 7.45 -6.70
N GLY A 607 -19.47 8.22 -7.79
CA GLY A 607 -19.60 9.68 -7.78
C GLY A 607 -18.33 10.43 -7.40
N GLN A 608 -17.35 9.75 -6.78
CA GLN A 608 -16.04 10.30 -6.40
C GLN A 608 -14.95 9.25 -6.56
N SER A 609 -13.71 9.71 -6.75
CA SER A 609 -12.55 8.80 -6.85
C SER A 609 -12.39 7.95 -5.59
N ALA A 610 -12.09 6.68 -5.79
CA ALA A 610 -11.89 5.70 -4.72
C ALA A 610 -10.44 5.21 -4.71
N TYR A 611 -9.76 5.50 -3.62
CA TYR A 611 -8.36 5.14 -3.39
C TYR A 611 -8.20 3.99 -2.39
N ALA A 612 -9.30 3.36 -1.95
CA ALA A 612 -9.27 2.20 -1.06
C ALA A 612 -9.12 0.88 -1.83
N VAL A 613 -8.68 -0.17 -1.16
CA VAL A 613 -8.81 -1.55 -1.62
C VAL A 613 -10.20 -2.03 -1.24
N PRO A 614 -10.99 -2.63 -2.17
CA PRO A 614 -12.28 -3.22 -1.84
C PRO A 614 -12.14 -4.37 -0.83
N MET A 615 -13.25 -4.80 -0.24
CA MET A 615 -13.34 -6.06 0.50
C MET A 615 -14.69 -6.72 0.26
N THR A 616 -14.80 -8.00 0.58
CA THR A 616 -16.07 -8.74 0.48
C THR A 616 -16.26 -9.63 1.70
N TYR A 617 -17.51 -9.77 2.12
CA TYR A 617 -17.89 -10.60 3.27
C TYR A 617 -19.30 -11.16 3.07
N ARG A 618 -19.66 -12.14 3.89
CA ARG A 618 -21.04 -12.66 3.97
C ARG A 618 -21.51 -12.57 5.43
N THR A 619 -22.66 -11.95 5.63
CA THR A 619 -23.29 -11.86 6.96
C THR A 619 -23.91 -13.18 7.38
N LYS A 620 -24.24 -13.31 8.67
CA LYS A 620 -24.96 -14.48 9.21
C LYS A 620 -26.33 -14.66 8.59
N ALA A 621 -26.93 -13.58 8.06
CA ALA A 621 -28.17 -13.64 7.28
C ALA A 621 -27.97 -14.28 5.89
N GLY A 622 -26.74 -14.67 5.52
CA GLY A 622 -26.42 -15.34 4.27
C GLY A 622 -26.22 -14.39 3.08
N LYS A 623 -26.25 -13.07 3.25
CA LYS A 623 -26.07 -12.09 2.18
C LYS A 623 -24.60 -11.71 2.02
N GLN A 624 -24.06 -11.85 0.78
CA GLN A 624 -22.72 -11.41 0.44
C GLN A 624 -22.72 -9.94 0.01
N PHE A 625 -21.73 -9.18 0.50
CA PHE A 625 -21.50 -7.79 0.16
C PHE A 625 -20.11 -7.59 -0.43
N VAL A 626 -19.99 -6.60 -1.33
CA VAL A 626 -18.73 -5.99 -1.76
C VAL A 626 -18.72 -4.55 -1.29
N VAL A 627 -17.66 -4.13 -0.58
CA VAL A 627 -17.60 -2.83 0.07
C VAL A 627 -16.36 -2.07 -0.37
N ILE A 628 -16.52 -0.75 -0.57
CA ILE A 628 -15.45 0.16 -0.97
C ILE A 628 -15.61 1.53 -0.30
N ALA A 629 -14.50 2.07 0.17
CA ALA A 629 -14.41 3.47 0.61
C ALA A 629 -14.07 4.38 -0.58
N SER A 630 -14.73 5.52 -0.67
CA SER A 630 -14.56 6.50 -1.75
C SER A 630 -14.57 7.92 -1.24
N GLY A 631 -14.04 8.84 -2.02
CA GLY A 631 -14.06 10.28 -1.77
C GLY A 631 -13.05 10.77 -0.74
N ALA A 632 -13.17 12.05 -0.45
CA ALA A 632 -12.37 12.78 0.54
C ALA A 632 -13.23 13.83 1.24
N ALA A 633 -12.82 14.25 2.43
CA ALA A 633 -13.51 15.28 3.22
C ALA A 633 -15.03 15.01 3.32
N THR A 634 -15.85 16.02 3.06
CA THR A 634 -17.34 15.93 3.16
C THR A 634 -17.97 14.90 2.24
N GLY A 635 -17.29 14.51 1.16
CA GLY A 635 -17.78 13.49 0.22
C GLY A 635 -17.31 12.08 0.54
N ALA A 636 -16.51 11.89 1.61
CA ALA A 636 -15.97 10.58 1.97
C ALA A 636 -17.07 9.64 2.49
N LYS A 637 -17.26 8.51 1.82
CA LYS A 637 -18.28 7.51 2.14
C LYS A 637 -17.81 6.08 1.94
N LEU A 638 -18.39 5.17 2.70
CA LEU A 638 -18.31 3.73 2.49
C LEU A 638 -19.57 3.29 1.71
N VAL A 639 -19.39 2.52 0.66
CA VAL A 639 -20.48 2.04 -0.20
C VAL A 639 -20.46 0.52 -0.23
N ALA A 640 -21.60 -0.09 0.03
CA ALA A 640 -21.78 -1.54 -0.04
C ALA A 640 -22.70 -1.92 -1.21
N PHE A 641 -22.30 -2.96 -1.90
CA PHE A 641 -23.06 -3.56 -3.01
C PHE A 641 -23.44 -4.99 -2.66
N ALA A 642 -24.62 -5.43 -3.07
CA ALA A 642 -25.09 -6.80 -2.91
C ALA A 642 -26.04 -7.17 -4.06
N ILE A 643 -26.29 -8.47 -4.21
CA ILE A 643 -27.40 -8.93 -5.06
C ILE A 643 -28.72 -8.65 -4.31
N PRO A 644 -29.72 -8.03 -4.96
CA PRO A 644 -31.04 -7.72 -4.38
C PRO A 644 -31.77 -8.93 -3.83
#